data_2470c80ccce9bdee1d3612fbb84e0d9b
#
_entry.id   2470c80ccce9bdee1d3612fbb84e0d9b
#
_cell.length_a   1.000
_cell.length_b   1.000
_cell.length_c   1.000
_cell.angle_alpha   90.00
_cell.angle_beta   90.00
_cell.angle_gamma   90.00
#
_symmetry.space_group_name_H-M   'P 1'
#
loop_
_entity.id
_entity.type
_entity.pdbx_description
1 polymer ?
#
loop_
_entity_poly.entity_id
_entity_poly.type
_entity_poly.pdbx_seq_one_letter_code
_entity_poly.pdbx_strand_id
1 'polypeptide(L)'
;MAGGHIIAIVGGKGGVGKSTFATNFAIATAIDTKGRVMLVDHDPRACGDISMLLGTKAKRTILELGQHEGRLDANGMMTYVAPHSSGIHFMPSVLEAEQLATLTPDHTFKALNHLKNFYNTIIIDLGSDLDACSVKALELSSAIFVVTMPEILVLHHTRKVIERIQNLLFPMEMIKVVLNRFTPRNGIAAQMVQNNLKKPVLAVIPEEEVTAIQSLTKAQPFVIAAPRAEVTKTYFLLARTLSETKLLDKLSELKKPSDAASKLTLAKGAPGAAKPGAGGPVVFDRSQMRDEKPSDQWSALKQRIHKQLIETMDLKKVDTETGNDAKKKAVLREKTKTVVVELLDKEDHPYRSRDEIQKLVKEILDEALELGPIQDLLADDSVSEIMVNRKDQIFVERGGKLVLSGATFSGNNQLLGVIERIVSPLGRRIDEKTPYVDARLPDGSRVHAIIPPLAVQGPMLTIRKFAKSRITYKDLVRFGSMTEEMADFLRACIEARLNVIISGGTGSGKTTLLNVMASFIPPNERILTVEDAAELQLPQEHWGRLETRPANIEGKGEVSIRELVRNTLRMRPDRIVVGECRAGEALDMLQAMNTGHDGSMTTVHSNTPRDCIARLETLVMMAGMDLPAKAIREQIASAVNLVVQQTRLSDGSRKVTSITEIVGMQGDVVTMQEIFGFRKTGMDKNRKVIGKFVATGFIPKFIDELEQQGIKIPRGIFSVT
;
A
#
# COMPACT_ATOMS: atom_id res chain seq x y z
N MET A 1 -32.76 19.23 -2.84
CA MET A 1 -33.66 18.12 -2.42
C MET A 1 -32.79 17.07 -1.78
N ALA A 2 -33.18 16.50 -0.63
CA ALA A 2 -32.48 15.35 -0.06
C ALA A 2 -32.53 14.22 -1.10
N GLY A 3 -31.39 13.58 -1.38
CA GLY A 3 -31.33 12.51 -2.38
C GLY A 3 -32.22 11.32 -1.97
N GLY A 4 -32.82 10.64 -2.95
CA GLY A 4 -33.72 9.52 -2.71
C GLY A 4 -33.09 8.34 -1.96
N HIS A 5 -33.91 7.60 -1.20
CA HIS A 5 -33.48 6.38 -0.49
C HIS A 5 -33.49 5.17 -1.39
N ILE A 6 -32.48 4.31 -1.24
CA ILE A 6 -32.42 3.00 -1.90
C ILE A 6 -32.68 1.90 -0.85
N ILE A 7 -33.62 1.00 -1.13
CA ILE A 7 -33.91 -0.20 -0.35
C ILE A 7 -33.53 -1.40 -1.19
N ALA A 8 -32.49 -2.12 -0.76
CA ALA A 8 -32.06 -3.35 -1.41
C ALA A 8 -32.86 -4.55 -0.85
N ILE A 9 -33.34 -5.40 -1.72
CA ILE A 9 -34.06 -6.64 -1.37
C ILE A 9 -33.18 -7.82 -1.76
N VAL A 10 -32.90 -8.67 -0.77
CA VAL A 10 -32.08 -9.87 -0.93
C VAL A 10 -32.75 -11.06 -0.27
N GLY A 11 -32.31 -12.28 -0.58
CA GLY A 11 -32.80 -13.48 0.09
C GLY A 11 -31.82 -14.64 0.01
N GLY A 12 -31.89 -15.56 0.95
CA GLY A 12 -30.96 -16.68 1.04
C GLY A 12 -31.16 -17.78 -0.02
N LYS A 13 -32.33 -17.81 -0.69
CA LYS A 13 -32.69 -18.87 -1.64
C LYS A 13 -33.61 -18.33 -2.71
N GLY A 14 -33.63 -18.98 -3.91
CA GLY A 14 -34.67 -18.78 -4.91
C GLY A 14 -36.03 -19.20 -4.39
N GLY A 15 -37.11 -18.56 -4.87
CA GLY A 15 -38.49 -18.93 -4.53
C GLY A 15 -39.04 -18.39 -3.20
N VAL A 16 -38.26 -17.67 -2.41
CA VAL A 16 -38.74 -17.03 -1.14
C VAL A 16 -39.67 -15.84 -1.38
N GLY A 17 -39.89 -15.44 -2.62
CA GLY A 17 -40.81 -14.36 -3.01
C GLY A 17 -40.23 -12.96 -3.00
N LYS A 18 -38.92 -12.79 -3.22
CA LYS A 18 -38.23 -11.48 -3.29
C LYS A 18 -38.86 -10.54 -4.31
N SER A 19 -38.93 -10.95 -5.58
CA SER A 19 -39.46 -10.15 -6.70
C SER A 19 -40.94 -9.81 -6.50
N THR A 20 -41.71 -10.76 -5.97
CA THR A 20 -43.14 -10.53 -5.59
C THR A 20 -43.23 -9.50 -4.47
N PHE A 21 -42.38 -9.63 -3.44
CA PHE A 21 -42.29 -8.66 -2.34
C PHE A 21 -41.87 -7.28 -2.86
N ALA A 22 -40.79 -7.20 -3.65
CA ALA A 22 -40.28 -5.95 -4.21
C ALA A 22 -41.34 -5.19 -5.00
N THR A 23 -42.06 -5.91 -5.87
CA THR A 23 -43.10 -5.35 -6.74
C THR A 23 -44.27 -4.79 -5.93
N ASN A 24 -44.84 -5.57 -5.02
CA ASN A 24 -45.99 -5.15 -4.21
C ASN A 24 -45.63 -4.06 -3.21
N PHE A 25 -44.46 -4.14 -2.61
CA PHE A 25 -43.96 -3.11 -1.70
C PHE A 25 -43.68 -1.78 -2.40
N ALA A 26 -43.15 -1.79 -3.64
CA ALA A 26 -42.97 -0.58 -4.44
C ALA A 26 -44.28 0.12 -4.74
N ILE A 27 -45.31 -0.63 -5.13
CA ILE A 27 -46.65 -0.10 -5.42
C ILE A 27 -47.31 0.42 -4.15
N ALA A 28 -47.28 -0.31 -3.06
CA ALA A 28 -47.82 0.13 -1.76
C ALA A 28 -47.14 1.41 -1.28
N THR A 29 -45.82 1.50 -1.44
CA THR A 29 -45.04 2.69 -1.08
C THR A 29 -45.44 3.90 -1.93
N ALA A 30 -45.59 3.75 -3.25
CA ALA A 30 -46.01 4.82 -4.13
C ALA A 30 -47.40 5.36 -3.81
N ILE A 31 -48.34 4.46 -3.52
CA ILE A 31 -49.74 4.83 -3.19
C ILE A 31 -49.82 5.52 -1.82
N ASP A 32 -49.13 4.97 -0.80
CA ASP A 32 -49.18 5.51 0.57
C ASP A 32 -48.46 6.86 0.70
N THR A 33 -47.24 6.96 0.13
CA THR A 33 -46.39 8.15 0.28
C THR A 33 -46.67 9.22 -0.76
N LYS A 34 -47.41 8.93 -1.86
CA LYS A 34 -47.57 9.73 -3.06
C LYS A 34 -46.24 10.24 -3.64
N GLY A 35 -45.15 9.58 -3.28
CA GLY A 35 -43.79 9.87 -3.73
C GLY A 35 -43.45 9.20 -5.07
N ARG A 36 -42.41 9.66 -5.73
CA ARG A 36 -41.87 9.01 -6.93
C ARG A 36 -41.11 7.78 -6.51
N VAL A 37 -41.57 6.58 -6.93
CA VAL A 37 -40.95 5.29 -6.61
C VAL A 37 -40.40 4.66 -7.88
N MET A 38 -39.16 4.20 -7.82
CA MET A 38 -38.51 3.38 -8.85
C MET A 38 -38.37 1.96 -8.35
N LEU A 39 -38.75 0.99 -9.19
CA LEU A 39 -38.47 -0.42 -8.98
C LEU A 39 -37.40 -0.86 -9.99
N VAL A 40 -36.33 -1.45 -9.49
CA VAL A 40 -35.21 -1.95 -10.30
C VAL A 40 -35.14 -3.47 -10.16
N ASP A 41 -35.13 -4.16 -11.29
CA ASP A 41 -34.84 -5.60 -11.38
C ASP A 41 -33.34 -5.78 -11.62
N HIS A 42 -32.62 -6.25 -10.61
CA HIS A 42 -31.17 -6.46 -10.63
C HIS A 42 -30.78 -7.89 -10.25
N ASP A 43 -31.74 -8.84 -10.33
CA ASP A 43 -31.43 -10.26 -10.14
C ASP A 43 -30.87 -10.85 -11.44
N PRO A 44 -29.58 -11.20 -11.51
CA PRO A 44 -28.98 -11.72 -12.75
C PRO A 44 -29.50 -13.12 -13.14
N ARG A 45 -30.18 -13.81 -12.24
CA ARG A 45 -30.74 -15.16 -12.48
C ARG A 45 -32.18 -15.16 -12.92
N ALA A 46 -32.92 -14.10 -12.58
CA ALA A 46 -34.35 -13.96 -12.84
C ALA A 46 -34.64 -12.71 -13.65
N CYS A 47 -33.83 -12.45 -14.67
CA CYS A 47 -33.98 -11.30 -15.55
C CYS A 47 -35.35 -11.32 -16.24
N GLY A 48 -36.17 -10.27 -15.93
CA GLY A 48 -37.48 -10.12 -16.52
C GLY A 48 -38.68 -10.58 -15.69
N ASP A 49 -38.48 -11.23 -14.54
CA ASP A 49 -39.58 -11.66 -13.66
C ASP A 49 -40.46 -10.49 -13.23
N ILE A 50 -39.86 -9.36 -12.83
CA ILE A 50 -40.62 -8.16 -12.44
C ILE A 50 -41.37 -7.57 -13.63
N SER A 51 -40.80 -7.60 -14.81
CA SER A 51 -41.47 -7.17 -16.06
C SER A 51 -42.76 -7.97 -16.29
N MET A 52 -42.72 -9.28 -16.08
CA MET A 52 -43.87 -10.17 -16.16
C MET A 52 -44.90 -9.89 -15.05
N LEU A 53 -44.45 -9.71 -13.82
CA LEU A 53 -45.32 -9.40 -12.68
C LEU A 53 -46.10 -8.07 -12.88
N LEU A 54 -45.48 -7.09 -13.53
CA LEU A 54 -46.08 -5.79 -13.81
C LEU A 54 -46.85 -5.76 -15.11
N GLY A 55 -46.70 -6.75 -15.99
CA GLY A 55 -47.24 -6.69 -17.34
C GLY A 55 -46.69 -5.52 -18.16
N THR A 56 -45.47 -5.05 -17.85
CA THR A 56 -44.87 -3.85 -18.44
C THR A 56 -43.52 -4.19 -19.08
N LYS A 57 -43.33 -3.74 -20.34
CA LYS A 57 -42.09 -3.92 -21.08
C LYS A 57 -41.18 -2.68 -20.94
N ALA A 58 -40.01 -2.85 -20.42
CA ALA A 58 -38.98 -1.82 -20.43
C ALA A 58 -38.32 -1.74 -21.82
N LYS A 59 -37.89 -0.55 -22.22
CA LYS A 59 -37.14 -0.31 -23.45
C LYS A 59 -35.66 -0.05 -23.22
N ARG A 60 -35.27 0.34 -22.02
CA ARG A 60 -33.92 0.67 -21.64
C ARG A 60 -33.60 0.11 -20.24
N THR A 61 -32.32 0.12 -19.89
CA THR A 61 -31.75 -0.66 -18.78
C THR A 61 -30.85 0.18 -17.89
N ILE A 62 -30.51 -0.37 -16.71
CA ILE A 62 -29.45 0.16 -15.82
C ILE A 62 -28.11 0.24 -16.55
N LEU A 63 -27.78 -0.75 -17.39
CA LEU A 63 -26.55 -0.74 -18.19
C LEU A 63 -26.46 0.51 -19.07
N GLU A 64 -27.51 0.81 -19.85
CA GLU A 64 -27.54 1.98 -20.74
C GLU A 64 -27.55 3.30 -19.95
N LEU A 65 -28.28 3.37 -18.82
CA LEU A 65 -28.28 4.54 -17.97
C LEU A 65 -26.90 4.77 -17.31
N GLY A 66 -26.19 3.69 -16.95
CA GLY A 66 -24.84 3.75 -16.40
C GLY A 66 -23.76 4.16 -17.41
N GLN A 67 -24.03 4.01 -18.71
CA GLN A 67 -23.17 4.47 -19.81
C GLN A 67 -23.44 5.93 -20.21
N HIS A 68 -24.51 6.54 -19.68
CA HIS A 68 -24.83 7.93 -19.99
C HIS A 68 -23.81 8.89 -19.38
N GLU A 69 -23.20 9.71 -20.24
CA GLU A 69 -22.29 10.78 -19.85
C GLU A 69 -23.01 12.14 -19.82
N GLY A 70 -23.03 12.81 -18.69
CA GLY A 70 -23.59 14.14 -18.53
C GLY A 70 -24.77 14.23 -17.55
N ARG A 71 -25.40 15.43 -17.50
CA ARG A 71 -26.58 15.68 -16.65
C ARG A 71 -27.86 15.29 -17.42
N LEU A 72 -28.68 14.45 -16.80
CA LEU A 72 -30.03 14.17 -17.26
C LEU A 72 -31.01 15.19 -16.66
N ASP A 73 -31.92 15.70 -17.48
CA ASP A 73 -33.12 16.40 -17.01
C ASP A 73 -34.29 15.41 -16.79
N ALA A 74 -35.43 15.92 -16.33
CA ALA A 74 -36.59 15.07 -16.06
C ALA A 74 -37.12 14.37 -17.32
N ASN A 75 -37.09 15.03 -18.46
CA ASN A 75 -37.56 14.48 -19.73
C ASN A 75 -36.60 13.40 -20.25
N GLY A 76 -35.28 13.65 -20.15
CA GLY A 76 -34.26 12.67 -20.47
C GLY A 76 -34.38 11.41 -19.61
N MET A 77 -34.59 11.53 -18.30
CA MET A 77 -34.81 10.39 -17.42
C MET A 77 -36.03 9.55 -17.81
N MET A 78 -37.12 10.19 -18.22
CA MET A 78 -38.35 9.50 -18.66
C MET A 78 -38.14 8.63 -19.90
N THR A 79 -37.10 8.86 -20.68
CA THR A 79 -36.77 8.00 -21.85
C THR A 79 -36.16 6.66 -21.46
N TYR A 80 -35.59 6.56 -20.22
CA TYR A 80 -34.97 5.36 -19.72
C TYR A 80 -35.91 4.45 -18.92
N VAL A 81 -37.00 4.95 -18.41
CA VAL A 81 -37.86 4.24 -17.46
C VAL A 81 -39.16 3.77 -18.12
N ALA A 82 -39.71 2.66 -17.64
CA ALA A 82 -41.02 2.16 -18.03
C ALA A 82 -42.05 2.58 -16.95
N PRO A 83 -43.03 3.47 -17.30
CA PRO A 83 -44.11 3.84 -16.42
C PRO A 83 -45.10 2.71 -16.27
N HIS A 84 -45.61 2.47 -15.05
CA HIS A 84 -46.68 1.54 -14.75
C HIS A 84 -47.97 2.25 -14.29
N SER A 85 -49.13 1.66 -14.53
CA SER A 85 -50.44 2.24 -14.19
C SER A 85 -50.64 2.55 -12.67
N SER A 86 -49.88 1.92 -11.80
CA SER A 86 -49.89 2.17 -10.35
C SER A 86 -49.13 3.43 -9.92
N GLY A 87 -48.48 4.13 -10.86
CA GLY A 87 -47.67 5.32 -10.58
C GLY A 87 -46.19 5.05 -10.25
N ILE A 88 -45.75 3.78 -10.20
CA ILE A 88 -44.33 3.44 -10.11
C ILE A 88 -43.66 3.50 -11.50
N HIS A 89 -42.35 3.69 -11.50
CA HIS A 89 -41.53 3.47 -12.66
C HIS A 89 -40.70 2.18 -12.48
N PHE A 90 -40.42 1.51 -13.58
CA PHE A 90 -39.68 0.26 -13.62
C PHE A 90 -38.47 0.33 -14.54
N MET A 91 -37.39 -0.33 -14.19
CA MET A 91 -36.19 -0.49 -15.00
C MET A 91 -35.47 -1.80 -14.68
N PRO A 92 -35.19 -2.66 -15.66
CA PRO A 92 -34.34 -3.83 -15.50
C PRO A 92 -32.87 -3.45 -15.60
N SER A 93 -31.99 -4.30 -15.07
CA SER A 93 -30.55 -4.11 -15.23
C SER A 93 -30.07 -4.37 -16.65
N VAL A 94 -30.64 -5.38 -17.30
CA VAL A 94 -30.41 -5.77 -18.69
C VAL A 94 -31.72 -6.30 -19.29
N LEU A 95 -31.81 -6.35 -20.59
CA LEU A 95 -32.97 -6.96 -21.29
C LEU A 95 -32.72 -8.43 -21.63
N GLU A 96 -31.48 -8.80 -21.89
CA GLU A 96 -31.08 -10.14 -22.31
C GLU A 96 -29.95 -10.65 -21.43
N ALA A 97 -29.92 -11.94 -21.17
CA ALA A 97 -28.95 -12.54 -20.25
C ALA A 97 -27.48 -12.35 -20.69
N GLU A 98 -27.24 -12.32 -22.01
CA GLU A 98 -25.90 -12.08 -22.58
C GLU A 98 -25.32 -10.71 -22.19
N GLN A 99 -26.17 -9.71 -22.00
CA GLN A 99 -25.75 -8.35 -21.60
C GLN A 99 -25.22 -8.29 -20.17
N LEU A 100 -25.49 -9.29 -19.32
CA LEU A 100 -25.00 -9.35 -17.96
C LEU A 100 -23.47 -9.31 -17.88
N ALA A 101 -22.78 -9.92 -18.85
CA ALA A 101 -21.31 -9.92 -18.90
C ALA A 101 -20.72 -8.51 -19.12
N THR A 102 -21.50 -7.58 -19.66
CA THR A 102 -21.07 -6.19 -19.93
C THR A 102 -21.44 -5.22 -18.80
N LEU A 103 -22.31 -5.65 -17.88
CA LEU A 103 -22.70 -4.84 -16.71
C LEU A 103 -21.58 -4.81 -15.69
N THR A 104 -21.08 -3.62 -15.37
CA THR A 104 -20.00 -3.40 -14.40
C THR A 104 -20.52 -2.73 -13.13
N PRO A 105 -19.79 -2.85 -12.01
CA PRO A 105 -20.11 -2.11 -10.76
C PRO A 105 -20.17 -0.60 -10.97
N ASP A 106 -19.37 -0.03 -11.89
CA ASP A 106 -19.38 1.38 -12.21
C ASP A 106 -20.68 1.80 -12.94
N HIS A 107 -21.18 0.98 -13.86
CA HIS A 107 -22.48 1.20 -14.50
C HIS A 107 -23.61 1.22 -13.47
N THR A 108 -23.63 0.26 -12.55
CA THR A 108 -24.61 0.20 -11.44
C THR A 108 -24.52 1.45 -10.57
N PHE A 109 -23.30 1.87 -10.21
CA PHE A 109 -23.06 3.06 -9.40
C PHE A 109 -23.58 4.34 -10.06
N LYS A 110 -23.22 4.58 -11.31
CA LYS A 110 -23.63 5.77 -12.06
C LYS A 110 -25.15 5.80 -12.24
N ALA A 111 -25.76 4.69 -12.67
CA ALA A 111 -27.19 4.60 -12.89
C ALA A 111 -27.99 4.88 -11.61
N LEU A 112 -27.63 4.23 -10.48
CA LEU A 112 -28.32 4.42 -9.21
C LEU A 112 -28.16 5.86 -8.68
N ASN A 113 -27.01 6.51 -8.87
CA ASN A 113 -26.86 7.93 -8.53
C ASN A 113 -27.70 8.85 -9.41
N HIS A 114 -27.84 8.57 -10.71
CA HIS A 114 -28.78 9.30 -11.53
C HIS A 114 -30.22 9.15 -11.01
N LEU A 115 -30.66 7.92 -10.71
CA LEU A 115 -32.01 7.65 -10.18
C LEU A 115 -32.27 8.37 -8.85
N LYS A 116 -31.31 8.44 -7.93
CA LYS A 116 -31.45 9.14 -6.64
C LYS A 116 -31.80 10.62 -6.77
N ASN A 117 -31.48 11.24 -7.89
CA ASN A 117 -31.82 12.65 -8.12
C ASN A 117 -33.28 12.87 -8.54
N PHE A 118 -33.98 11.80 -9.00
CA PHE A 118 -35.34 11.92 -9.57
C PHE A 118 -36.41 11.18 -8.75
N TYR A 119 -36.01 10.21 -7.92
CA TYR A 119 -36.92 9.37 -7.14
C TYR A 119 -36.73 9.55 -5.64
N ASN A 120 -37.86 9.55 -4.91
CA ASN A 120 -37.83 9.61 -3.44
C ASN A 120 -37.41 8.27 -2.84
N THR A 121 -37.89 7.16 -3.46
CA THR A 121 -37.56 5.80 -3.03
C THR A 121 -37.23 4.96 -4.26
N ILE A 122 -36.13 4.22 -4.16
CA ILE A 122 -35.71 3.22 -5.15
C ILE A 122 -35.67 1.89 -4.46
N ILE A 123 -36.45 0.93 -4.98
CA ILE A 123 -36.48 -0.45 -4.48
C ILE A 123 -35.76 -1.29 -5.53
N ILE A 124 -34.72 -2.01 -5.10
CA ILE A 124 -33.88 -2.80 -5.98
C ILE A 124 -33.90 -4.27 -5.54
N ASP A 125 -34.34 -5.17 -6.42
CA ASP A 125 -34.30 -6.61 -6.24
C ASP A 125 -32.92 -7.13 -6.68
N LEU A 126 -32.13 -7.62 -5.73
CA LEU A 126 -30.75 -8.12 -5.95
C LEU A 126 -30.68 -9.64 -6.06
N GLY A 127 -31.78 -10.32 -5.94
CA GLY A 127 -31.80 -11.78 -5.98
C GLY A 127 -31.19 -12.45 -4.73
N SER A 128 -30.50 -13.56 -4.95
CA SER A 128 -29.87 -14.35 -3.87
C SER A 128 -28.33 -14.39 -3.96
N ASP A 129 -27.75 -13.97 -5.07
CA ASP A 129 -26.30 -13.88 -5.26
C ASP A 129 -25.83 -12.44 -5.09
N LEU A 130 -24.84 -12.27 -4.22
CA LEU A 130 -24.20 -10.97 -4.01
C LEU A 130 -22.93 -10.91 -4.87
N ASP A 131 -23.09 -10.62 -6.16
CA ASP A 131 -21.98 -10.33 -7.09
C ASP A 131 -21.41 -8.92 -6.88
N ALA A 132 -20.43 -8.52 -7.66
CA ALA A 132 -19.79 -7.21 -7.53
C ALA A 132 -20.76 -6.04 -7.82
N CYS A 133 -21.71 -6.21 -8.74
CA CYS A 133 -22.73 -5.21 -9.03
C CYS A 133 -23.75 -5.09 -7.89
N SER A 134 -24.20 -6.22 -7.35
CA SER A 134 -25.08 -6.27 -6.16
C SER A 134 -24.41 -5.64 -4.94
N VAL A 135 -23.14 -5.92 -4.69
CA VAL A 135 -22.38 -5.26 -3.59
C VAL A 135 -22.34 -3.75 -3.78
N LYS A 136 -22.17 -3.29 -5.03
CA LYS A 136 -22.18 -1.85 -5.33
C LYS A 136 -23.55 -1.20 -5.11
N ALA A 137 -24.63 -1.92 -5.40
CA ALA A 137 -25.99 -1.47 -5.09
C ALA A 137 -26.22 -1.42 -3.57
N LEU A 138 -25.75 -2.42 -2.81
CA LEU A 138 -25.80 -2.40 -1.34
C LEU A 138 -25.04 -1.20 -0.75
N GLU A 139 -23.90 -0.83 -1.33
CA GLU A 139 -23.12 0.35 -0.89
C GLU A 139 -23.93 1.65 -0.98
N LEU A 140 -24.83 1.77 -1.93
CA LEU A 140 -25.68 2.94 -2.12
C LEU A 140 -27.00 2.87 -1.33
N SER A 141 -27.38 1.67 -0.83
CA SER A 141 -28.66 1.42 -0.20
C SER A 141 -28.76 2.03 1.20
N SER A 142 -29.90 2.62 1.58
CA SER A 142 -30.20 3.11 2.92
C SER A 142 -30.61 1.99 3.86
N ALA A 143 -31.22 0.92 3.32
CA ALA A 143 -31.64 -0.27 4.08
C ALA A 143 -31.50 -1.53 3.23
N ILE A 144 -31.31 -2.68 3.90
CA ILE A 144 -31.21 -4.00 3.28
C ILE A 144 -32.30 -4.87 3.86
N PHE A 145 -33.28 -5.25 3.03
CA PHE A 145 -34.38 -6.11 3.44
C PHE A 145 -34.08 -7.54 3.01
N VAL A 146 -33.93 -8.42 4.01
CA VAL A 146 -33.66 -9.84 3.79
C VAL A 146 -34.97 -10.60 3.87
N VAL A 147 -35.47 -11.06 2.72
CA VAL A 147 -36.71 -11.83 2.63
C VAL A 147 -36.44 -13.30 2.92
N THR A 148 -37.18 -13.86 3.86
CA THR A 148 -37.08 -15.27 4.30
C THR A 148 -38.46 -15.91 4.45
N MET A 149 -38.49 -17.23 4.66
CA MET A 149 -39.69 -18.02 4.91
C MET A 149 -39.52 -18.85 6.19
N PRO A 150 -40.63 -19.28 6.85
CA PRO A 150 -40.57 -20.10 8.06
C PRO A 150 -40.24 -21.57 7.75
N GLU A 151 -39.12 -21.82 7.10
CA GLU A 151 -38.59 -23.12 6.72
C GLU A 151 -37.13 -23.26 7.18
N ILE A 152 -36.74 -24.39 7.77
CA ILE A 152 -35.40 -24.59 8.35
C ILE A 152 -34.28 -24.36 7.32
N LEU A 153 -34.43 -24.93 6.12
CA LEU A 153 -33.40 -24.76 5.07
C LEU A 153 -33.30 -23.32 4.57
N VAL A 154 -34.45 -22.63 4.44
CA VAL A 154 -34.47 -21.24 4.04
C VAL A 154 -33.81 -20.36 5.10
N LEU A 155 -34.11 -20.58 6.37
CA LEU A 155 -33.50 -19.87 7.49
C LEU A 155 -32.00 -20.09 7.54
N HIS A 156 -31.53 -21.33 7.28
CA HIS A 156 -30.10 -21.62 7.19
C HIS A 156 -29.40 -20.82 6.07
N HIS A 157 -30.01 -20.77 4.87
CA HIS A 157 -29.46 -19.97 3.77
C HIS A 157 -29.54 -18.46 4.03
N THR A 158 -30.64 -18.01 4.65
CA THR A 158 -30.81 -16.60 5.06
C THR A 158 -29.73 -16.18 6.03
N ARG A 159 -29.40 -17.03 7.01
CA ARG A 159 -28.29 -16.79 7.95
C ARG A 159 -26.95 -16.61 7.22
N LYS A 160 -26.65 -17.48 6.25
CA LYS A 160 -25.43 -17.35 5.43
C LYS A 160 -25.37 -16.04 4.65
N VAL A 161 -26.51 -15.56 4.11
CA VAL A 161 -26.54 -14.26 3.42
C VAL A 161 -26.31 -13.11 4.40
N ILE A 162 -26.91 -13.16 5.59
CA ILE A 162 -26.66 -12.14 6.63
C ILE A 162 -25.19 -12.14 7.05
N GLU A 163 -24.58 -13.30 7.29
CA GLU A 163 -23.15 -13.44 7.60
C GLU A 163 -22.27 -12.92 6.46
N ARG A 164 -22.65 -13.16 5.19
CA ARG A 164 -21.92 -12.63 4.03
C ARG A 164 -22.00 -11.09 3.96
N ILE A 165 -23.16 -10.50 4.21
CA ILE A 165 -23.34 -9.03 4.26
C ILE A 165 -22.52 -8.44 5.43
N GLN A 166 -22.49 -9.11 6.57
CA GLN A 166 -21.68 -8.76 7.73
C GLN A 166 -20.18 -8.78 7.39
N ASN A 167 -19.70 -9.84 6.76
CA ASN A 167 -18.30 -9.97 6.32
C ASN A 167 -17.91 -8.92 5.26
N LEU A 168 -18.87 -8.37 4.52
CA LEU A 168 -18.70 -7.22 3.64
C LEU A 168 -18.71 -5.89 4.41
N LEU A 169 -18.79 -5.93 5.75
CA LEU A 169 -18.71 -4.80 6.67
C LEU A 169 -19.84 -3.78 6.51
N PHE A 170 -21.04 -4.23 6.14
CA PHE A 170 -22.22 -3.38 6.20
C PHE A 170 -22.74 -3.27 7.65
N PRO A 171 -23.18 -2.07 8.09
CA PRO A 171 -23.77 -1.91 9.42
C PRO A 171 -24.95 -2.85 9.62
N MET A 172 -24.92 -3.61 10.71
CA MET A 172 -25.93 -4.62 10.99
C MET A 172 -27.32 -4.05 11.24
N GLU A 173 -27.42 -2.79 11.62
CA GLU A 173 -28.66 -2.04 11.79
C GLU A 173 -29.38 -1.80 10.47
N MET A 174 -28.67 -1.75 9.35
CA MET A 174 -29.27 -1.61 8.02
C MET A 174 -30.02 -2.86 7.58
N ILE A 175 -29.70 -4.02 8.15
CA ILE A 175 -30.30 -5.30 7.80
C ILE A 175 -31.63 -5.46 8.55
N LYS A 176 -32.72 -5.62 7.81
CA LYS A 176 -34.08 -5.86 8.33
C LYS A 176 -34.62 -7.15 7.72
N VAL A 177 -35.17 -8.01 8.55
CA VAL A 177 -35.74 -9.30 8.10
C VAL A 177 -37.22 -9.13 7.79
N VAL A 178 -37.63 -9.63 6.63
CA VAL A 178 -39.04 -9.75 6.21
C VAL A 178 -39.39 -11.23 6.16
N LEU A 179 -40.30 -11.65 7.02
CA LEU A 179 -40.81 -13.04 7.06
C LEU A 179 -41.99 -13.17 6.10
N ASN A 180 -41.75 -13.81 4.97
CA ASN A 180 -42.77 -14.02 3.92
C ASN A 180 -43.45 -15.38 4.02
N ARG A 181 -44.62 -15.52 3.45
CA ARG A 181 -45.47 -16.76 3.46
C ARG A 181 -45.64 -17.33 4.88
N PHE A 182 -45.96 -16.47 5.81
CA PHE A 182 -46.17 -16.88 7.18
C PHE A 182 -47.60 -17.40 7.37
N THR A 183 -47.71 -18.59 7.95
CA THR A 183 -48.96 -19.11 8.46
C THR A 183 -48.75 -19.70 9.86
N PRO A 184 -49.66 -19.51 10.81
CA PRO A 184 -49.55 -20.09 12.14
C PRO A 184 -49.40 -21.63 12.15
N ARG A 185 -49.79 -22.27 11.04
CA ARG A 185 -49.70 -23.74 10.88
C ARG A 185 -48.29 -24.25 10.57
N ASN A 186 -47.36 -23.40 10.18
CA ASN A 186 -45.99 -23.81 9.78
C ASN A 186 -45.11 -24.26 10.96
N GLY A 187 -45.58 -24.21 12.20
CA GLY A 187 -44.82 -24.66 13.38
C GLY A 187 -43.63 -23.79 13.79
N ILE A 188 -43.22 -22.83 12.97
CA ILE A 188 -42.10 -21.91 13.26
C ILE A 188 -42.67 -20.51 13.49
N ALA A 189 -42.72 -20.10 14.76
CA ALA A 189 -43.19 -18.77 15.14
C ALA A 189 -42.22 -17.68 14.70
N ALA A 190 -42.70 -16.46 14.43
CA ALA A 190 -41.88 -15.31 14.07
C ALA A 190 -40.79 -15.03 15.12
N GLN A 191 -41.05 -15.24 16.40
CA GLN A 191 -40.06 -15.09 17.47
C GLN A 191 -38.93 -16.13 17.36
N MET A 192 -39.22 -17.36 16.92
CA MET A 192 -38.17 -18.38 16.66
C MET A 192 -37.29 -17.99 15.48
N VAL A 193 -37.85 -17.39 14.42
CA VAL A 193 -37.11 -16.85 13.29
C VAL A 193 -36.16 -15.71 13.75
N GLN A 194 -36.67 -14.79 14.55
CA GLN A 194 -35.92 -13.69 15.11
C GLN A 194 -34.73 -14.19 15.97
N ASN A 195 -34.98 -15.16 16.83
CA ASN A 195 -33.95 -15.75 17.69
C ASN A 195 -32.89 -16.52 16.87
N ASN A 196 -33.28 -17.23 15.82
CA ASN A 196 -32.37 -17.98 14.97
C ASN A 196 -31.47 -17.06 14.14
N LEU A 197 -32.03 -16.02 13.54
CA LEU A 197 -31.31 -15.07 12.72
C LEU A 197 -30.60 -13.95 13.52
N LYS A 198 -30.88 -13.86 14.84
CA LYS A 198 -30.42 -12.79 15.74
C LYS A 198 -30.70 -11.39 15.20
N LYS A 199 -31.82 -11.23 14.48
CA LYS A 199 -32.27 -9.99 13.88
C LYS A 199 -33.76 -9.79 14.07
N PRO A 200 -34.21 -8.55 14.34
CA PRO A 200 -35.63 -8.26 14.47
C PRO A 200 -36.35 -8.47 13.14
N VAL A 201 -37.51 -9.08 13.20
CA VAL A 201 -38.42 -9.22 12.05
C VAL A 201 -39.15 -7.89 11.89
N LEU A 202 -38.96 -7.21 10.77
CA LEU A 202 -39.57 -5.92 10.45
C LEU A 202 -41.04 -6.07 10.04
N ALA A 203 -41.35 -7.10 9.26
CA ALA A 203 -42.68 -7.38 8.76
C ALA A 203 -42.91 -8.89 8.63
N VAL A 204 -44.16 -9.30 8.90
CA VAL A 204 -44.63 -10.68 8.71
C VAL A 204 -45.69 -10.65 7.63
N ILE A 205 -45.40 -11.18 6.45
CA ILE A 205 -46.29 -11.24 5.30
C ILE A 205 -47.08 -12.56 5.36
N PRO A 206 -48.42 -12.54 5.46
CA PRO A 206 -49.21 -13.76 5.53
C PRO A 206 -49.17 -14.55 4.21
N GLU A 207 -49.33 -15.84 4.29
CA GLU A 207 -49.47 -16.69 3.13
C GLU A 207 -50.92 -16.67 2.64
N GLU A 208 -51.13 -16.23 1.40
CA GLU A 208 -52.42 -16.25 0.70
C GLU A 208 -52.25 -16.87 -0.68
N GLU A 209 -52.25 -18.19 -0.75
CA GLU A 209 -51.94 -18.96 -1.95
C GLU A 209 -52.88 -18.63 -3.13
N VAL A 210 -54.19 -18.58 -2.86
CA VAL A 210 -55.20 -18.28 -3.89
C VAL A 210 -54.97 -16.88 -4.51
N THR A 211 -54.77 -15.90 -3.65
CA THR A 211 -54.48 -14.50 -4.08
C THR A 211 -53.16 -14.45 -4.87
N ALA A 212 -52.17 -15.20 -4.47
CA ALA A 212 -50.88 -15.28 -5.15
C ALA A 212 -51.00 -15.87 -6.57
N ILE A 213 -51.69 -17.01 -6.70
CA ILE A 213 -51.92 -17.68 -7.97
C ILE A 213 -52.70 -16.76 -8.91
N GLN A 214 -53.78 -16.12 -8.44
CA GLN A 214 -54.59 -15.19 -9.25
C GLN A 214 -53.80 -13.98 -9.73
N SER A 215 -52.98 -13.42 -8.86
CA SER A 215 -52.06 -12.30 -9.16
C SER A 215 -51.07 -12.67 -10.26
N LEU A 216 -50.39 -13.80 -10.10
CA LEU A 216 -49.41 -14.29 -11.10
C LEU A 216 -50.06 -14.63 -12.42
N THR A 217 -51.22 -15.30 -12.45
CA THR A 217 -51.94 -15.69 -13.66
C THR A 217 -52.44 -14.48 -14.45
N LYS A 218 -52.82 -13.39 -13.77
CA LYS A 218 -53.29 -12.16 -14.39
C LYS A 218 -52.21 -11.14 -14.64
N ALA A 219 -50.94 -11.40 -14.30
CA ALA A 219 -49.87 -10.45 -14.28
C ALA A 219 -50.23 -9.10 -13.61
N GLN A 220 -50.92 -9.21 -12.45
CA GLN A 220 -51.36 -8.06 -11.65
C GLN A 220 -50.91 -8.24 -10.21
N PRO A 221 -50.07 -7.35 -9.66
CA PRO A 221 -49.62 -7.40 -8.25
C PRO A 221 -50.77 -7.39 -7.25
N PHE A 222 -50.60 -8.05 -6.09
CA PHE A 222 -51.64 -8.22 -5.06
C PHE A 222 -52.27 -6.89 -4.64
N VAL A 223 -51.46 -5.89 -4.45
CA VAL A 223 -51.89 -4.53 -4.05
C VAL A 223 -52.93 -3.94 -4.99
N ILE A 224 -52.92 -4.35 -6.24
CA ILE A 224 -53.88 -3.95 -7.29
C ILE A 224 -55.01 -4.98 -7.41
N ALA A 225 -54.67 -6.25 -7.55
CA ALA A 225 -55.61 -7.33 -7.83
C ALA A 225 -56.55 -7.67 -6.65
N ALA A 226 -56.06 -7.50 -5.41
CA ALA A 226 -56.79 -7.84 -4.19
C ALA A 226 -56.60 -6.78 -3.10
N PRO A 227 -57.14 -5.56 -3.24
CA PRO A 227 -56.86 -4.46 -2.31
C PRO A 227 -57.38 -4.69 -0.88
N ARG A 228 -58.31 -5.62 -0.69
CA ARG A 228 -58.86 -5.92 0.64
C ARG A 228 -58.22 -7.12 1.32
N ALA A 229 -57.32 -7.83 0.66
CA ALA A 229 -56.61 -8.99 1.19
C ALA A 229 -55.69 -8.63 2.38
N GLU A 230 -55.49 -9.51 3.33
CA GLU A 230 -54.62 -9.28 4.48
C GLU A 230 -53.17 -9.08 4.05
N VAL A 231 -52.70 -9.80 3.04
CA VAL A 231 -51.38 -9.61 2.46
C VAL A 231 -51.21 -8.18 1.96
N THR A 232 -52.21 -7.61 1.28
CA THR A 232 -52.19 -6.23 0.78
C THR A 232 -52.14 -5.19 1.90
N LYS A 233 -52.96 -5.40 2.96
CA LYS A 233 -52.92 -4.51 4.14
C LYS A 233 -51.57 -4.51 4.83
N THR A 234 -50.89 -5.66 4.86
CA THR A 234 -49.53 -5.76 5.44
C THR A 234 -48.49 -4.94 4.64
N TYR A 235 -48.58 -4.94 3.31
CA TYR A 235 -47.68 -4.08 2.49
C TYR A 235 -47.90 -2.60 2.75
N PHE A 236 -49.16 -2.14 2.86
CA PHE A 236 -49.45 -0.74 3.20
C PHE A 236 -49.02 -0.39 4.63
N LEU A 237 -49.21 -1.28 5.59
CA LEU A 237 -48.73 -1.09 6.96
C LEU A 237 -47.20 -0.92 7.00
N LEU A 238 -46.48 -1.76 6.25
CA LEU A 238 -45.02 -1.66 6.16
C LEU A 238 -44.60 -0.32 5.53
N ALA A 239 -45.20 0.07 4.40
CA ALA A 239 -44.90 1.35 3.74
C ALA A 239 -45.12 2.54 4.67
N ARG A 240 -46.27 2.56 5.37
CA ARG A 240 -46.64 3.60 6.35
C ARG A 240 -45.68 3.63 7.54
N THR A 241 -45.35 2.46 8.12
CA THR A 241 -44.40 2.36 9.24
C THR A 241 -43.02 2.97 8.87
N LEU A 242 -42.53 2.69 7.68
CA LEU A 242 -41.24 3.24 7.21
C LEU A 242 -41.29 4.76 7.06
N SER A 243 -42.41 5.28 6.55
CA SER A 243 -42.62 6.73 6.37
C SER A 243 -42.76 7.46 7.71
N GLU A 244 -43.64 6.99 8.60
CA GLU A 244 -43.95 7.61 9.90
C GLU A 244 -42.74 7.56 10.85
N THR A 245 -42.00 6.47 10.90
CA THR A 245 -40.82 6.31 11.78
C THR A 245 -39.58 7.02 11.25
N LYS A 246 -39.59 7.50 10.01
CA LYS A 246 -38.44 8.04 9.29
C LYS A 246 -37.23 7.08 9.36
N LEU A 247 -37.52 5.77 9.27
CA LEU A 247 -36.52 4.73 9.45
C LEU A 247 -35.40 4.84 8.43
N LEU A 248 -35.74 5.14 7.16
CA LEU A 248 -34.75 5.27 6.08
C LEU A 248 -33.81 6.45 6.29
N ASP A 249 -34.29 7.59 6.83
CA ASP A 249 -33.46 8.73 7.19
C ASP A 249 -32.46 8.36 8.28
N LYS A 250 -32.96 7.73 9.37
CA LYS A 250 -32.12 7.25 10.48
C LYS A 250 -31.05 6.26 10.03
N LEU A 251 -31.41 5.31 9.16
CA LEU A 251 -30.46 4.33 8.64
C LEU A 251 -29.46 4.95 7.67
N SER A 252 -29.86 5.94 6.89
CA SER A 252 -28.94 6.65 5.99
C SER A 252 -27.91 7.48 6.73
N GLU A 253 -28.21 7.94 7.95
CA GLU A 253 -27.26 8.65 8.81
C GLU A 253 -26.12 7.74 9.29
N LEU A 254 -26.34 6.42 9.41
CA LEU A 254 -25.29 5.46 9.76
C LEU A 254 -24.17 5.35 8.72
N LYS A 255 -24.40 5.85 7.51
CA LYS A 255 -23.39 5.87 6.44
C LYS A 255 -22.54 7.13 6.44
N LYS A 256 -22.96 8.19 7.13
CA LYS A 256 -22.17 9.42 7.23
C LYS A 256 -20.97 9.12 8.14
N PRO A 257 -19.76 9.65 7.81
CA PRO A 257 -18.63 9.60 8.72
C PRO A 257 -19.05 10.15 10.08
N SER A 258 -18.57 9.51 11.17
CA SER A 258 -18.82 10.01 12.53
C SER A 258 -18.25 11.43 12.67
N ASP A 259 -18.79 12.25 13.61
CA ASP A 259 -18.25 13.59 13.88
C ASP A 259 -16.75 13.57 14.25
N ALA A 260 -16.28 12.43 14.75
CA ALA A 260 -14.86 12.17 14.97
C ALA A 260 -14.06 12.08 13.67
N ALA A 261 -14.67 11.54 12.59
CA ALA A 261 -14.05 11.46 11.26
C ALA A 261 -14.29 12.72 10.42
N SER A 262 -15.39 13.48 10.67
CA SER A 262 -15.67 14.75 9.98
C SER A 262 -14.63 15.82 10.30
N LYS A 263 -14.04 15.79 11.49
CA LYS A 263 -12.89 16.62 11.84
C LYS A 263 -11.63 16.23 11.08
N LEU A 264 -11.54 14.97 10.63
CA LEU A 264 -10.45 14.45 9.81
C LEU A 264 -10.56 14.83 8.31
N THR A 265 -11.77 15.04 7.80
CA THR A 265 -12.00 15.30 6.36
C THR A 265 -12.06 16.79 5.99
N LEU A 266 -12.34 17.68 6.94
CA LEU A 266 -12.41 19.14 6.71
C LEU A 266 -11.05 19.81 6.45
N ALA A 267 -9.93 19.11 6.68
CA ALA A 267 -8.57 19.60 6.41
C ALA A 267 -8.10 19.43 4.95
N LYS A 268 -8.90 18.82 4.07
CA LYS A 268 -8.56 18.60 2.63
C LYS A 268 -9.10 19.68 1.67
N GLY A 269 -9.43 20.86 2.14
CA GLY A 269 -9.98 21.93 1.32
C GLY A 269 -9.08 23.15 1.16
N ALA A 270 -8.50 23.30 -0.03
CA ALA A 270 -7.97 24.48 -0.71
C ALA A 270 -6.47 24.82 -0.56
N PRO A 271 -5.72 24.90 -1.69
CA PRO A 271 -4.42 25.56 -1.73
C PRO A 271 -4.62 27.07 -1.88
N GLY A 272 -4.57 27.78 -0.76
CA GLY A 272 -4.50 29.23 -0.74
C GLY A 272 -3.09 29.73 -1.06
N ALA A 273 -2.96 30.52 -2.11
CA ALA A 273 -1.72 31.21 -2.48
C ALA A 273 -1.23 32.13 -1.36
N ALA A 274 -0.08 31.84 -0.78
CA ALA A 274 0.62 32.71 0.16
C ALA A 274 1.60 33.60 -0.58
N LYS A 275 1.47 34.93 -0.37
CA LYS A 275 2.40 35.95 -0.82
C LYS A 275 3.73 35.88 -0.05
N PRO A 276 4.88 36.24 -0.66
CA PRO A 276 6.17 36.18 0.01
C PRO A 276 6.40 37.40 0.88
N GLY A 277 6.76 37.19 2.15
CA GLY A 277 7.16 38.25 3.09
C GLY A 277 8.23 37.78 4.08
N ALA A 278 9.35 38.49 4.02
CA ALA A 278 10.39 38.78 5.01
C ALA A 278 10.91 37.68 5.98
N GLY A 279 12.26 37.58 6.00
CA GLY A 279 13.05 36.61 6.76
C GLY A 279 13.05 36.83 8.28
N GLY A 280 12.98 35.71 8.97
CA GLY A 280 13.28 35.48 10.38
C GLY A 280 13.83 34.05 10.56
N PRO A 281 14.47 33.72 11.69
CA PRO A 281 15.07 32.41 11.87
C PRO A 281 14.00 31.31 11.73
N VAL A 282 14.35 30.23 11.03
CA VAL A 282 13.48 29.09 10.78
C VAL A 282 13.17 28.40 12.11
N VAL A 283 12.09 28.83 12.75
CA VAL A 283 11.41 28.01 13.74
C VAL A 283 10.75 26.88 12.97
N PHE A 284 11.13 25.64 13.26
CA PHE A 284 10.48 24.46 12.74
C PHE A 284 8.97 24.53 13.04
N ASP A 285 8.16 24.86 12.03
CA ASP A 285 6.73 24.86 12.16
C ASP A 285 6.21 23.41 12.21
N ARG A 286 5.92 22.97 13.43
CA ARG A 286 5.37 21.64 13.72
C ARG A 286 3.99 21.39 13.09
N SER A 287 3.30 22.41 12.59
CA SER A 287 1.94 22.27 12.06
C SER A 287 1.87 21.74 10.62
N GLN A 288 2.95 21.90 9.83
CA GLN A 288 2.99 21.45 8.42
C GLN A 288 3.54 20.02 8.22
N MET A 289 3.88 19.30 9.30
CA MET A 289 4.56 17.99 9.25
C MET A 289 3.75 16.84 9.86
N ARG A 290 2.43 16.98 10.04
CA ARG A 290 1.63 15.92 10.65
C ARG A 290 0.62 15.35 9.66
N ASP A 291 0.78 14.09 9.29
CA ASP A 291 -0.36 13.24 8.97
C ASP A 291 -1.22 13.14 10.25
N GLU A 292 -2.53 13.23 10.13
CA GLU A 292 -3.44 13.29 11.28
C GLU A 292 -3.29 12.06 12.19
N LYS A 293 -3.07 12.29 13.50
CA LYS A 293 -3.06 11.21 14.50
C LYS A 293 -4.47 10.62 14.64
N PRO A 294 -4.59 9.28 14.75
CA PRO A 294 -5.86 8.65 15.14
C PRO A 294 -6.37 9.24 16.45
N SER A 295 -7.70 9.35 16.60
CA SER A 295 -8.29 9.80 17.86
C SER A 295 -7.94 8.83 19.00
N ASP A 296 -7.86 9.33 20.24
CA ASP A 296 -7.58 8.48 21.42
C ASP A 296 -8.62 7.34 21.53
N GLN A 297 -9.87 7.58 21.12
CA GLN A 297 -10.94 6.57 21.10
C GLN A 297 -10.67 5.46 20.07
N TRP A 298 -10.14 5.80 18.89
CA TRP A 298 -9.75 4.83 17.86
C TRP A 298 -8.65 3.89 18.36
N SER A 299 -7.61 4.48 18.94
CA SER A 299 -6.49 3.72 19.50
C SER A 299 -6.91 2.83 20.67
N ALA A 300 -7.79 3.30 21.54
CA ALA A 300 -8.31 2.55 22.68
C ALA A 300 -9.19 1.36 22.22
N LEU A 301 -10.08 1.57 21.24
CA LEU A 301 -10.90 0.51 20.66
C LEU A 301 -10.03 -0.57 20.01
N LYS A 302 -9.05 -0.17 19.21
CA LYS A 302 -8.12 -1.08 18.55
C LYS A 302 -7.37 -1.95 19.56
N GLN A 303 -6.90 -1.36 20.68
CA GLN A 303 -6.25 -2.11 21.76
C GLN A 303 -7.18 -3.15 22.42
N ARG A 304 -8.43 -2.77 22.71
CA ARG A 304 -9.40 -3.70 23.33
C ARG A 304 -9.68 -4.88 22.43
N ILE A 305 -10.02 -4.62 21.16
CA ILE A 305 -10.30 -5.69 20.17
C ILE A 305 -9.07 -6.57 19.96
N HIS A 306 -7.87 -6.01 19.87
CA HIS A 306 -6.65 -6.79 19.71
C HIS A 306 -6.38 -7.71 20.91
N LYS A 307 -6.64 -7.23 22.15
CA LYS A 307 -6.51 -8.04 23.36
C LYS A 307 -7.52 -9.21 23.36
N GLN A 308 -8.79 -8.94 23.06
CA GLN A 308 -9.84 -9.96 22.97
C GLN A 308 -9.54 -10.97 21.85
N LEU A 309 -8.96 -10.53 20.74
CA LEU A 309 -8.55 -11.39 19.63
C LEU A 309 -7.47 -12.39 20.07
N ILE A 310 -6.45 -11.95 20.81
CA ILE A 310 -5.41 -12.82 21.35
C ILE A 310 -5.99 -13.85 22.33
N GLU A 311 -6.94 -13.43 23.17
CA GLU A 311 -7.62 -14.32 24.13
C GLU A 311 -8.54 -15.36 23.44
N THR A 312 -9.11 -14.99 22.28
CA THR A 312 -10.05 -15.85 21.54
C THR A 312 -9.33 -16.79 20.57
N MET A 313 -8.20 -16.37 20.01
CA MET A 313 -7.40 -17.13 19.04
C MET A 313 -5.96 -17.27 19.56
N ASP A 314 -5.47 -18.51 19.66
CA ASP A 314 -4.05 -18.78 19.95
C ASP A 314 -3.21 -18.50 18.67
N LEU A 315 -3.04 -17.20 18.36
CA LEU A 315 -2.37 -16.74 17.15
C LEU A 315 -0.92 -17.26 17.02
N LYS A 316 -0.23 -17.48 18.15
CA LYS A 316 1.16 -18.00 18.14
C LYS A 316 1.24 -19.45 17.63
N LYS A 317 0.26 -20.31 17.96
CA LYS A 317 0.21 -21.68 17.44
C LYS A 317 -0.12 -21.70 15.95
N VAL A 318 -1.04 -20.83 15.55
CA VAL A 318 -1.54 -20.79 14.16
C VAL A 318 -0.49 -20.24 13.20
N ASP A 319 0.34 -19.29 13.64
CA ASP A 319 1.44 -18.69 12.84
C ASP A 319 2.55 -19.73 12.57
N THR A 320 2.84 -20.62 13.54
CA THR A 320 3.81 -21.70 13.38
C THR A 320 3.31 -22.81 12.44
N GLU A 321 2.01 -23.07 12.37
CA GLU A 321 1.42 -24.11 11.51
C GLU A 321 1.21 -23.64 10.06
N THR A 322 1.10 -22.34 9.82
CA THR A 322 0.85 -21.77 8.48
C THR A 322 2.09 -21.60 7.62
N GLY A 323 3.25 -21.39 8.22
CA GLY A 323 4.51 -21.22 7.51
C GLY A 323 4.45 -20.16 6.40
N ASN A 324 5.12 -20.40 5.27
CA ASN A 324 5.16 -19.48 4.11
C ASN A 324 4.09 -19.76 3.03
N ASP A 325 3.08 -20.61 3.31
CA ASP A 325 2.04 -20.94 2.33
C ASP A 325 1.02 -19.79 2.20
N ALA A 326 1.03 -19.11 1.04
CA ALA A 326 0.15 -17.98 0.75
C ALA A 326 -1.36 -18.33 0.85
N LYS A 327 -1.75 -19.57 0.49
CA LYS A 327 -3.15 -20.03 0.59
C LYS A 327 -3.59 -20.18 2.04
N LYS A 328 -2.73 -20.75 2.88
CA LYS A 328 -3.01 -20.90 4.31
C LYS A 328 -3.07 -19.55 5.02
N LYS A 329 -2.18 -18.60 4.66
CA LYS A 329 -2.22 -17.22 5.17
C LYS A 329 -3.51 -16.50 4.79
N ALA A 330 -3.99 -16.65 3.56
CA ALA A 330 -5.25 -16.05 3.12
C ALA A 330 -6.46 -16.61 3.90
N VAL A 331 -6.50 -17.93 4.10
CA VAL A 331 -7.56 -18.58 4.90
C VAL A 331 -7.53 -18.12 6.36
N LEU A 332 -6.33 -18.01 6.95
CA LEU A 332 -6.16 -17.50 8.30
C LEU A 332 -6.64 -16.05 8.41
N ARG A 333 -6.27 -15.20 7.46
CA ARG A 333 -6.68 -13.79 7.43
C ARG A 333 -8.22 -13.66 7.39
N GLU A 334 -8.91 -14.46 6.56
CA GLU A 334 -10.38 -14.44 6.50
C GLU A 334 -11.03 -14.95 7.80
N LYS A 335 -10.50 -16.01 8.41
CA LYS A 335 -10.97 -16.48 9.72
C LYS A 335 -10.81 -15.42 10.81
N THR A 336 -9.62 -14.81 10.87
CA THR A 336 -9.32 -13.76 11.85
C THR A 336 -10.21 -12.53 11.63
N LYS A 337 -10.45 -12.16 10.36
CA LYS A 337 -11.38 -11.09 9.99
C LYS A 337 -12.79 -11.34 10.53
N THR A 338 -13.31 -12.53 10.38
CA THR A 338 -14.65 -12.90 10.92
C THR A 338 -14.70 -12.69 12.43
N VAL A 339 -13.68 -13.16 13.16
CA VAL A 339 -13.60 -12.99 14.62
C VAL A 339 -13.50 -11.50 15.00
N VAL A 340 -12.67 -10.70 14.30
CA VAL A 340 -12.54 -9.26 14.57
C VAL A 340 -13.88 -8.54 14.36
N VAL A 341 -14.61 -8.87 13.29
CA VAL A 341 -15.95 -8.30 13.01
C VAL A 341 -16.95 -8.68 14.11
N GLU A 342 -16.95 -9.94 14.58
CA GLU A 342 -17.81 -10.37 15.68
C GLU A 342 -17.48 -9.67 17.00
N LEU A 343 -16.20 -9.39 17.26
CA LEU A 343 -15.76 -8.66 18.45
C LEU A 343 -16.18 -7.20 18.38
N LEU A 344 -16.04 -6.57 17.21
CA LEU A 344 -16.48 -5.18 17.00
C LEU A 344 -17.98 -5.03 17.16
N ASP A 345 -18.81 -5.99 16.69
CA ASP A 345 -20.26 -5.96 16.84
C ASP A 345 -20.72 -6.06 18.32
N LYS A 346 -19.89 -6.59 19.21
CA LYS A 346 -20.16 -6.70 20.65
C LYS A 346 -19.76 -5.47 21.44
N GLU A 347 -18.85 -4.64 20.89
CA GLU A 347 -18.35 -3.43 21.53
C GLU A 347 -19.21 -2.22 21.18
N ASP A 348 -19.47 -1.36 22.17
CA ASP A 348 -20.10 -0.06 21.91
C ASP A 348 -19.04 0.94 21.44
N HIS A 349 -19.17 1.40 20.20
CA HIS A 349 -18.24 2.34 19.59
C HIS A 349 -18.95 3.34 18.65
N PRO A 350 -18.39 4.55 18.45
CA PRO A 350 -19.02 5.59 17.63
C PRO A 350 -18.88 5.36 16.12
N TYR A 351 -17.98 4.47 15.68
CA TYR A 351 -17.66 4.23 14.27
C TYR A 351 -18.69 3.31 13.65
N ARG A 352 -19.48 3.81 12.69
CA ARG A 352 -20.58 3.08 12.07
C ARG A 352 -20.54 3.11 10.54
N SER A 353 -19.70 3.96 9.95
CA SER A 353 -19.54 3.96 8.51
C SER A 353 -18.72 2.73 8.09
N ARG A 354 -19.08 2.15 6.93
CA ARG A 354 -18.39 0.98 6.38
C ARG A 354 -16.90 1.24 6.20
N ASP A 355 -16.53 2.43 5.73
CA ASP A 355 -15.15 2.80 5.45
C ASP A 355 -14.30 2.87 6.74
N GLU A 356 -14.89 3.42 7.84
CA GLU A 356 -14.25 3.45 9.16
C GLU A 356 -14.03 2.04 9.70
N ILE A 357 -15.05 1.18 9.62
CA ILE A 357 -14.97 -0.21 10.09
C ILE A 357 -13.96 -1.00 9.23
N GLN A 358 -13.96 -0.82 7.92
CA GLN A 358 -12.97 -1.46 7.03
C GLN A 358 -11.54 -1.07 7.38
N LYS A 359 -11.29 0.22 7.61
CA LYS A 359 -9.99 0.72 8.02
C LYS A 359 -9.56 0.13 9.37
N LEU A 360 -10.46 0.11 10.35
CA LEU A 360 -10.19 -0.44 11.68
C LEU A 360 -9.89 -1.95 11.62
N VAL A 361 -10.70 -2.72 10.91
CA VAL A 361 -10.50 -4.15 10.70
C VAL A 361 -9.18 -4.43 10.00
N LYS A 362 -8.86 -3.67 8.94
CA LYS A 362 -7.57 -3.77 8.24
C LYS A 362 -6.40 -3.53 9.20
N GLU A 363 -6.42 -2.43 9.95
CA GLU A 363 -5.35 -2.08 10.89
C GLU A 363 -5.16 -3.15 11.98
N ILE A 364 -6.26 -3.73 12.51
CA ILE A 364 -6.18 -4.81 13.49
C ILE A 364 -5.59 -6.08 12.88
N LEU A 365 -6.02 -6.47 11.67
CA LEU A 365 -5.51 -7.65 10.97
C LEU A 365 -4.03 -7.50 10.62
N ASP A 366 -3.64 -6.34 10.10
CA ASP A 366 -2.25 -6.05 9.73
C ASP A 366 -1.34 -6.10 10.98
N GLU A 367 -1.83 -5.61 12.13
CA GLU A 367 -1.08 -5.63 13.39
C GLU A 367 -1.03 -7.02 14.04
N ALA A 368 -2.08 -7.84 13.85
CA ALA A 368 -2.15 -9.19 14.38
C ALA A 368 -1.38 -10.23 13.54
N LEU A 369 -1.41 -10.13 12.22
CA LEU A 369 -0.93 -11.15 11.28
C LEU A 369 0.24 -10.71 10.40
N GLU A 370 0.44 -9.40 10.22
CA GLU A 370 1.43 -8.84 9.30
C GLU A 370 2.37 -7.85 10.03
N LEU A 371 2.80 -6.80 9.36
CA LEU A 371 3.75 -5.83 9.92
C LEU A 371 3.07 -4.59 10.53
N GLY A 372 1.74 -4.66 10.75
CA GLY A 372 0.98 -3.61 11.39
C GLY A 372 0.97 -2.29 10.60
N PRO A 373 1.00 -1.13 11.30
CA PRO A 373 0.88 0.18 10.67
C PRO A 373 2.03 0.53 9.71
N ILE A 374 3.13 -0.22 9.74
CA ILE A 374 4.25 -0.02 8.79
C ILE A 374 4.01 -0.71 7.45
N GLN A 375 3.00 -1.57 7.32
CA GLN A 375 2.70 -2.27 6.08
C GLN A 375 2.40 -1.31 4.91
N ASP A 376 1.56 -0.31 5.16
CA ASP A 376 1.21 0.70 4.15
C ASP A 376 2.41 1.60 3.82
N LEU A 377 3.26 1.90 4.81
CA LEU A 377 4.50 2.67 4.61
C LEU A 377 5.54 1.89 3.79
N LEU A 378 5.59 0.57 3.95
CA LEU A 378 6.42 -0.30 3.13
C LEU A 378 5.92 -0.39 1.68
N ALA A 379 4.62 -0.33 1.47
CA ALA A 379 4.01 -0.33 0.14
C ALA A 379 4.14 1.02 -0.59
N ASP A 380 4.34 2.12 0.12
CA ASP A 380 4.48 3.47 -0.44
C ASP A 380 5.88 3.68 -1.05
N ASP A 381 5.98 3.71 -2.38
CA ASP A 381 7.25 3.88 -3.10
C ASP A 381 7.92 5.25 -2.87
N SER A 382 7.19 6.24 -2.36
CA SER A 382 7.76 7.55 -2.00
C SER A 382 8.56 7.53 -0.69
N VAL A 383 8.38 6.49 0.14
CA VAL A 383 9.06 6.30 1.42
C VAL A 383 10.36 5.53 1.18
N SER A 384 11.49 6.09 1.60
CA SER A 384 12.82 5.46 1.53
C SER A 384 13.25 4.82 2.86
N GLU A 385 12.82 5.39 3.99
CA GLU A 385 13.19 4.91 5.32
C GLU A 385 12.02 5.07 6.29
N ILE A 386 11.85 4.10 7.20
CA ILE A 386 10.82 4.08 8.26
C ILE A 386 11.54 3.97 9.59
N MET A 387 11.28 4.90 10.51
CA MET A 387 11.90 4.96 11.84
C MET A 387 10.83 5.00 12.91
N VAL A 388 10.63 3.87 13.58
CA VAL A 388 9.74 3.73 14.73
C VAL A 388 10.56 4.02 16.00
N ASN A 389 10.44 5.23 16.53
CA ASN A 389 11.10 5.62 17.79
C ASN A 389 10.31 5.14 19.01
N ARG A 390 8.98 5.07 18.87
CA ARG A 390 8.04 4.57 19.88
C ARG A 390 6.78 4.10 19.17
N LYS A 391 5.92 3.36 19.88
CA LYS A 391 4.63 2.88 19.36
C LYS A 391 3.76 3.98 18.72
N ASP A 392 3.84 5.22 19.23
CA ASP A 392 3.06 6.39 18.82
C ASP A 392 3.86 7.42 18.01
N GLN A 393 5.11 7.10 17.63
CA GLN A 393 5.99 8.01 16.94
C GLN A 393 6.78 7.29 15.85
N ILE A 394 6.27 7.38 14.62
CA ILE A 394 6.85 6.79 13.42
C ILE A 394 7.23 7.91 12.47
N PHE A 395 8.53 8.08 12.21
CA PHE A 395 9.01 8.98 11.16
C PHE A 395 9.26 8.21 9.88
N VAL A 396 9.09 8.89 8.76
CA VAL A 396 9.43 8.37 7.42
C VAL A 396 10.29 9.39 6.69
N GLU A 397 11.20 8.89 5.85
CA GLU A 397 11.91 9.73 4.90
C GLU A 397 11.19 9.68 3.55
N ARG A 398 10.78 10.86 3.04
CA ARG A 398 10.18 11.04 1.71
C ARG A 398 10.97 12.10 0.94
N GLY A 399 11.55 11.69 -0.20
CA GLY A 399 12.34 12.62 -1.01
C GLY A 399 13.51 13.28 -0.26
N GLY A 400 14.14 12.58 0.68
CA GLY A 400 15.24 13.08 1.50
C GLY A 400 14.84 13.98 2.67
N LYS A 401 13.53 14.10 2.96
CA LYS A 401 13.00 14.86 4.10
C LYS A 401 12.34 13.94 5.12
N LEU A 402 12.61 14.18 6.39
CA LEU A 402 11.98 13.47 7.50
C LEU A 402 10.60 14.06 7.81
N VAL A 403 9.58 13.21 7.82
CA VAL A 403 8.18 13.57 8.11
C VAL A 403 7.64 12.64 9.20
N LEU A 404 6.90 13.20 10.15
CA LEU A 404 6.18 12.40 11.15
C LEU A 404 4.95 11.78 10.48
N SER A 405 4.87 10.44 10.46
CA SER A 405 3.72 9.71 9.95
C SER A 405 2.55 9.76 10.94
N GLY A 406 1.31 9.68 10.42
CA GLY A 406 0.11 9.49 11.24
C GLY A 406 -0.09 8.05 11.73
N ALA A 407 0.70 7.10 11.23
CA ALA A 407 0.62 5.70 11.63
C ALA A 407 1.10 5.48 13.07
N THR A 408 0.41 4.61 13.82
CA THR A 408 0.76 4.29 15.21
C THR A 408 0.47 2.82 15.52
N PHE A 409 1.30 2.20 16.36
CA PHE A 409 1.01 0.89 16.94
C PHE A 409 0.06 1.01 18.13
N SER A 410 -0.76 -0.01 18.35
CA SER A 410 -1.68 -0.09 19.50
C SER A 410 -0.93 -0.16 20.84
N GLY A 411 0.25 -0.77 20.88
CA GLY A 411 1.05 -0.93 22.10
C GLY A 411 2.48 -1.39 21.82
N ASN A 412 3.30 -1.41 22.86
CA ASN A 412 4.69 -1.90 22.77
C ASN A 412 4.74 -3.41 22.47
N ASN A 413 3.79 -4.20 23.00
CA ASN A 413 3.72 -5.64 22.74
C ASN A 413 3.43 -5.95 21.27
N GLN A 414 2.60 -5.12 20.60
CA GLN A 414 2.30 -5.25 19.18
C GLN A 414 3.54 -4.92 18.34
N LEU A 415 4.24 -3.84 18.67
CA LEU A 415 5.50 -3.51 18.01
C LEU A 415 6.54 -4.62 18.20
N LEU A 416 6.66 -5.18 19.42
CA LEU A 416 7.54 -6.31 19.68
C LEU A 416 7.14 -7.55 18.87
N GLY A 417 5.85 -7.86 18.79
CA GLY A 417 5.34 -8.96 17.97
C GLY A 417 5.65 -8.79 16.47
N VAL A 418 5.61 -7.55 15.96
CA VAL A 418 6.03 -7.25 14.57
C VAL A 418 7.54 -7.48 14.41
N ILE A 419 8.36 -7.04 15.37
CA ILE A 419 9.81 -7.30 15.35
C ILE A 419 10.09 -8.80 15.36
N GLU A 420 9.42 -9.57 16.24
CA GLU A 420 9.56 -11.03 16.30
C GLU A 420 9.17 -11.69 14.97
N ARG A 421 8.08 -11.27 14.30
CA ARG A 421 7.66 -11.78 12.97
C ARG A 421 8.69 -11.50 11.87
N ILE A 422 9.44 -10.41 11.98
CA ILE A 422 10.52 -10.10 11.02
C ILE A 422 11.73 -11.00 11.26
N VAL A 423 12.12 -11.24 12.51
CA VAL A 423 13.41 -11.86 12.83
C VAL A 423 13.34 -13.38 12.95
N SER A 424 12.21 -13.93 13.43
CA SER A 424 12.06 -15.38 13.65
C SER A 424 12.21 -16.24 12.38
N PRO A 425 11.67 -15.85 11.21
CA PRO A 425 11.84 -16.62 9.97
C PRO A 425 13.30 -16.69 9.50
N LEU A 426 14.14 -15.76 9.98
CA LEU A 426 15.57 -15.70 9.67
C LEU A 426 16.43 -16.55 10.65
N GLY A 427 15.78 -17.29 11.57
CA GLY A 427 16.45 -18.03 12.62
C GLY A 427 17.17 -17.13 13.66
N ARG A 428 16.74 -15.86 13.75
CA ARG A 428 17.28 -14.90 14.71
C ARG A 428 16.31 -14.70 15.87
N ARG A 429 16.85 -14.23 16.99
CA ARG A 429 16.10 -13.99 18.21
C ARG A 429 16.39 -12.57 18.71
N ILE A 430 15.39 -11.95 19.32
CA ILE A 430 15.54 -10.70 20.06
C ILE A 430 14.84 -10.86 21.40
N ASP A 431 15.57 -10.66 22.49
CA ASP A 431 15.08 -10.73 23.87
C ASP A 431 15.95 -9.89 24.79
N GLU A 432 15.66 -9.88 26.09
CA GLU A 432 16.43 -9.11 27.08
C GLU A 432 17.93 -9.46 27.14
N LYS A 433 18.31 -10.68 26.74
CA LYS A 433 19.72 -11.12 26.68
C LYS A 433 20.42 -10.67 25.39
N THR A 434 19.65 -10.59 24.30
CA THR A 434 20.09 -10.09 23.00
C THR A 434 19.14 -8.99 22.54
N PRO A 435 19.25 -7.78 23.12
CA PRO A 435 18.23 -6.75 23.01
C PRO A 435 18.27 -5.94 21.71
N TYR A 436 19.08 -6.32 20.74
CA TYR A 436 19.12 -5.72 19.40
C TYR A 436 19.41 -6.78 18.33
N VAL A 437 18.95 -6.51 17.11
CA VAL A 437 19.14 -7.43 15.98
C VAL A 437 19.12 -6.67 14.65
N ASP A 438 19.99 -7.08 13.73
CA ASP A 438 19.92 -6.73 12.33
C ASP A 438 19.20 -7.83 11.57
N ALA A 439 18.29 -7.46 10.69
CA ALA A 439 17.49 -8.39 9.92
C ALA A 439 17.26 -7.84 8.49
N ARG A 440 16.57 -8.63 7.68
CA ARG A 440 16.21 -8.23 6.32
C ARG A 440 14.80 -8.72 5.98
N LEU A 441 14.01 -7.87 5.36
CA LEU A 441 12.72 -8.26 4.81
C LEU A 441 12.91 -9.09 3.51
N PRO A 442 11.91 -9.84 3.08
CA PRO A 442 11.97 -10.62 1.84
C PRO A 442 12.25 -9.79 0.56
N ASP A 443 11.87 -8.50 0.58
CA ASP A 443 12.15 -7.56 -0.51
C ASP A 443 13.59 -7.02 -0.52
N GLY A 444 14.42 -7.42 0.45
CA GLY A 444 15.80 -6.97 0.61
C GLY A 444 15.96 -5.74 1.51
N SER A 445 14.88 -5.13 2.00
CA SER A 445 14.94 -3.98 2.92
C SER A 445 15.67 -4.34 4.21
N ARG A 446 16.56 -3.47 4.66
CA ARG A 446 17.33 -3.64 5.91
C ARG A 446 16.51 -3.26 7.11
N VAL A 447 16.58 -4.05 8.16
CA VAL A 447 15.87 -3.85 9.42
C VAL A 447 16.88 -3.86 10.56
N HIS A 448 16.80 -2.84 11.40
CA HIS A 448 17.47 -2.80 12.72
C HIS A 448 16.42 -2.64 13.79
N ALA A 449 16.43 -3.52 14.79
CA ALA A 449 15.55 -3.44 15.94
C ALA A 449 16.36 -3.44 17.24
N ILE A 450 15.88 -2.65 18.21
CA ILE A 450 16.43 -2.59 19.56
C ILE A 450 15.30 -2.50 20.58
N ILE A 451 15.39 -3.26 21.67
CA ILE A 451 14.34 -3.38 22.68
C ILE A 451 14.85 -3.03 24.08
N PRO A 452 13.96 -2.84 25.07
CA PRO A 452 14.37 -2.75 26.47
C PRO A 452 15.23 -3.95 26.90
N PRO A 453 16.20 -3.77 27.81
CA PRO A 453 16.44 -2.56 28.63
C PRO A 453 17.22 -1.44 27.92
N LEU A 454 17.79 -1.67 26.73
CA LEU A 454 18.60 -0.67 26.03
C LEU A 454 17.72 0.46 25.46
N ALA A 455 16.57 0.12 24.88
CA ALA A 455 15.60 1.08 24.35
C ALA A 455 14.67 1.59 25.47
N VAL A 456 15.09 2.63 26.18
CA VAL A 456 14.45 3.13 27.42
C VAL A 456 12.98 3.53 27.23
N GLN A 457 12.59 3.98 26.04
CA GLN A 457 11.21 4.43 25.72
C GLN A 457 10.31 3.34 25.12
N GLY A 458 10.78 2.09 25.06
CA GLY A 458 10.11 0.96 24.43
C GLY A 458 10.85 0.47 23.19
N PRO A 459 10.36 -0.58 22.52
CA PRO A 459 10.99 -1.12 21.32
C PRO A 459 11.12 -0.05 20.23
N MET A 460 12.24 -0.08 19.51
CA MET A 460 12.53 0.78 18.36
C MET A 460 12.81 -0.10 17.13
N LEU A 461 12.38 0.38 15.96
CA LEU A 461 12.53 -0.34 14.70
C LEU A 461 12.88 0.66 13.59
N THR A 462 13.97 0.38 12.87
CA THR A 462 14.36 1.17 11.70
C THR A 462 14.37 0.26 10.48
N ILE A 463 13.71 0.67 9.41
CA ILE A 463 13.68 -0.06 8.14
C ILE A 463 14.14 0.87 7.03
N ARG A 464 15.22 0.49 6.36
CA ARG A 464 15.71 1.13 5.15
C ARG A 464 15.27 0.33 3.95
N LYS A 465 14.35 0.90 3.16
CA LYS A 465 13.77 0.20 2.03
C LYS A 465 14.79 -0.04 0.92
N PHE A 466 14.66 -1.20 0.32
CA PHE A 466 15.42 -1.52 -0.89
C PHE A 466 14.84 -0.76 -2.07
N ALA A 467 15.68 0.01 -2.80
CA ALA A 467 15.21 0.81 -3.92
C ALA A 467 14.76 -0.11 -5.08
N LYS A 468 13.51 0.02 -5.50
CA LYS A 468 12.95 -0.77 -6.61
C LYS A 468 13.42 -0.29 -7.99
N SER A 469 13.73 1.00 -8.13
CA SER A 469 14.19 1.60 -9.38
C SER A 469 15.70 1.83 -9.37
N ARG A 470 16.39 1.37 -10.41
CA ARG A 470 17.81 1.64 -10.59
C ARG A 470 18.02 3.08 -11.04
N ILE A 471 18.88 3.81 -10.33
CA ILE A 471 19.34 5.12 -10.78
C ILE A 471 20.40 4.89 -11.86
N THR A 472 20.24 5.56 -13.00
CA THR A 472 21.16 5.52 -14.13
C THR A 472 22.08 6.74 -14.16
N TYR A 473 23.13 6.71 -14.99
CA TYR A 473 23.99 7.89 -15.19
C TYR A 473 23.19 9.10 -15.72
N LYS A 474 22.19 8.86 -16.59
CA LYS A 474 21.30 9.92 -17.10
C LYS A 474 20.52 10.60 -15.99
N ASP A 475 20.12 9.84 -14.98
CA ASP A 475 19.46 10.41 -13.79
C ASP A 475 20.42 11.27 -12.98
N LEU A 476 21.69 10.85 -12.81
CA LEU A 476 22.70 11.63 -12.10
C LEU A 476 23.01 12.94 -12.84
N VAL A 477 23.07 12.91 -14.17
CA VAL A 477 23.22 14.12 -15.00
C VAL A 477 22.00 15.03 -14.86
N ARG A 478 20.78 14.47 -14.96
CA ARG A 478 19.52 15.22 -14.78
C ARG A 478 19.41 15.86 -13.39
N PHE A 479 19.87 15.18 -12.34
CA PHE A 479 19.94 15.73 -10.98
C PHE A 479 21.07 16.76 -10.83
N GLY A 480 21.89 16.94 -11.87
CA GLY A 480 23.05 17.80 -11.86
C GLY A 480 24.14 17.33 -10.88
N SER A 481 24.20 16.01 -10.62
CA SER A 481 25.24 15.41 -9.76
C SER A 481 26.61 15.37 -10.46
N MET A 482 26.66 15.27 -11.78
CA MET A 482 27.82 15.36 -12.65
C MET A 482 27.39 15.85 -14.05
N THR A 483 28.32 16.19 -14.91
CA THR A 483 28.05 16.50 -16.32
C THR A 483 28.05 15.23 -17.17
N GLU A 484 27.60 15.33 -18.42
CA GLU A 484 27.63 14.22 -19.38
C GLU A 484 29.07 13.85 -19.77
N GLU A 485 29.94 14.86 -19.94
CA GLU A 485 31.36 14.66 -20.23
C GLU A 485 32.05 13.89 -19.07
N MET A 486 31.74 14.22 -17.83
CA MET A 486 32.26 13.48 -16.67
C MET A 486 31.78 12.02 -16.67
N ALA A 487 30.50 11.78 -17.03
CA ALA A 487 29.93 10.42 -17.11
C ALA A 487 30.61 9.61 -18.24
N ASP A 488 30.82 10.20 -19.40
CA ASP A 488 31.48 9.55 -20.53
C ASP A 488 32.97 9.27 -20.23
N PHE A 489 33.66 10.20 -19.57
CA PHE A 489 35.01 9.94 -19.05
C PHE A 489 35.07 8.77 -18.09
N LEU A 490 34.21 8.74 -17.10
CA LEU A 490 34.15 7.65 -16.13
C LEU A 490 33.79 6.29 -16.79
N ARG A 491 32.89 6.29 -17.79
CA ARG A 491 32.58 5.11 -18.59
C ARG A 491 33.82 4.59 -19.29
N ALA A 492 34.54 5.42 -20.00
CA ALA A 492 35.76 5.05 -20.68
C ALA A 492 36.83 4.49 -19.72
N CYS A 493 36.98 5.08 -18.54
CA CYS A 493 37.87 4.56 -17.50
C CYS A 493 37.47 3.17 -17.02
N ILE A 494 36.17 2.90 -16.83
CA ILE A 494 35.69 1.57 -16.41
C ILE A 494 35.84 0.54 -17.52
N GLU A 495 35.54 0.88 -18.77
CA GLU A 495 35.73 0.01 -19.93
C GLU A 495 37.24 -0.34 -20.10
N ALA A 496 38.13 0.61 -19.84
CA ALA A 496 39.57 0.41 -19.86
C ALA A 496 40.17 -0.32 -18.64
N ARG A 497 39.31 -0.82 -17.73
CA ARG A 497 39.75 -1.54 -16.53
C ARG A 497 40.59 -0.72 -15.54
N LEU A 498 40.33 0.57 -15.41
CA LEU A 498 40.99 1.38 -14.37
C LEU A 498 40.36 1.04 -12.97
N ASN A 499 41.26 0.94 -11.98
CA ASN A 499 40.86 0.76 -10.58
C ASN A 499 40.36 2.07 -9.98
N VAL A 500 39.15 2.08 -9.45
CA VAL A 500 38.50 3.30 -8.99
C VAL A 500 38.05 3.21 -7.55
N ILE A 501 38.34 4.24 -6.77
CA ILE A 501 37.79 4.41 -5.41
C ILE A 501 36.84 5.58 -5.40
N ILE A 502 35.61 5.29 -4.91
CA ILE A 502 34.61 6.32 -4.68
C ILE A 502 34.65 6.77 -3.22
N SER A 503 34.98 8.02 -3.02
CA SER A 503 35.14 8.65 -1.72
C SER A 503 33.94 9.55 -1.39
N GLY A 504 33.56 9.63 -0.13
CA GLY A 504 32.51 10.56 0.29
C GLY A 504 32.00 10.33 1.71
N GLY A 505 31.36 11.32 2.28
CA GLY A 505 30.74 11.26 3.60
C GLY A 505 29.50 10.38 3.67
N THR A 506 28.89 10.25 4.85
CA THR A 506 27.65 9.53 5.05
C THR A 506 26.50 10.20 4.29
N GLY A 507 25.70 9.41 3.56
CA GLY A 507 24.56 9.92 2.78
C GLY A 507 24.93 10.74 1.55
N SER A 508 26.22 10.77 1.13
CA SER A 508 26.65 11.45 -0.10
C SER A 508 26.19 10.73 -1.37
N GLY A 509 25.84 9.43 -1.28
CA GLY A 509 25.39 8.63 -2.42
C GLY A 509 26.49 7.75 -3.03
N LYS A 510 27.54 7.43 -2.30
CA LYS A 510 28.68 6.58 -2.77
C LYS A 510 28.21 5.27 -3.40
N THR A 511 27.36 4.51 -2.68
CA THR A 511 26.83 3.23 -3.17
C THR A 511 26.02 3.40 -4.46
N THR A 512 25.27 4.51 -4.57
CA THR A 512 24.52 4.84 -5.80
C THR A 512 25.49 5.11 -6.96
N LEU A 513 26.54 5.91 -6.72
CA LEU A 513 27.55 6.20 -7.75
C LEU A 513 28.32 4.93 -8.12
N LEU A 514 28.71 4.10 -7.15
CA LEU A 514 29.34 2.78 -7.39
C LEU A 514 28.45 1.90 -8.27
N ASN A 515 27.15 1.86 -7.97
CA ASN A 515 26.19 1.07 -8.75
C ASN A 515 26.10 1.58 -10.22
N VAL A 516 26.05 2.91 -10.40
CA VAL A 516 26.06 3.52 -11.75
C VAL A 516 27.35 3.24 -12.47
N MET A 517 28.49 3.38 -11.82
CA MET A 517 29.80 3.11 -12.45
C MET A 517 29.95 1.61 -12.77
N ALA A 518 29.56 0.72 -11.87
CA ALA A 518 29.60 -0.72 -12.13
C ALA A 518 28.68 -1.14 -13.29
N SER A 519 27.62 -0.39 -13.59
CA SER A 519 26.79 -0.64 -14.77
C SER A 519 27.49 -0.37 -16.11
N PHE A 520 28.61 0.32 -16.11
CA PHE A 520 29.45 0.55 -17.30
C PHE A 520 30.38 -0.62 -17.64
N ILE A 521 30.52 -1.60 -16.74
CA ILE A 521 31.31 -2.82 -17.00
C ILE A 521 30.69 -3.56 -18.18
N PRO A 522 31.49 -4.00 -19.17
CA PRO A 522 31.02 -4.74 -20.32
C PRO A 522 30.25 -6.03 -19.94
N PRO A 523 29.20 -6.41 -20.67
CA PRO A 523 28.31 -7.53 -20.29
C PRO A 523 28.98 -8.91 -20.40
N ASN A 524 30.09 -9.04 -21.11
CA ASN A 524 30.88 -10.26 -21.26
C ASN A 524 31.84 -10.51 -20.10
N GLU A 525 31.96 -9.59 -19.14
CA GLU A 525 32.87 -9.73 -18.01
C GLU A 525 32.13 -10.31 -16.77
N ARG A 526 32.84 -11.19 -16.04
CA ARG A 526 32.34 -11.75 -14.78
C ARG A 526 32.56 -10.80 -13.62
N ILE A 527 31.47 -10.29 -13.04
CA ILE A 527 31.50 -9.38 -11.92
C ILE A 527 31.23 -10.15 -10.63
N LEU A 528 32.07 -9.98 -9.62
CA LEU A 528 31.79 -10.41 -8.25
C LEU A 528 31.64 -9.19 -7.34
N THR A 529 30.49 -9.07 -6.70
CA THR A 529 30.27 -8.02 -5.69
C THR A 529 30.36 -8.60 -4.28
N VAL A 530 31.02 -7.87 -3.41
CA VAL A 530 31.16 -8.19 -1.98
C VAL A 530 30.64 -7.02 -1.18
N GLU A 531 29.61 -7.26 -0.38
CA GLU A 531 28.92 -6.23 0.36
C GLU A 531 28.66 -6.68 1.80
N ASP A 532 28.64 -5.72 2.71
CA ASP A 532 28.19 -5.95 4.09
C ASP A 532 26.69 -6.29 4.11
N ALA A 533 25.94 -5.59 3.29
CA ALA A 533 24.59 -5.95 2.90
C ALA A 533 24.40 -5.63 1.42
N ALA A 534 23.82 -6.55 0.66
CA ALA A 534 23.67 -6.45 -0.77
C ALA A 534 22.71 -5.32 -1.18
N GLU A 535 23.28 -4.17 -1.55
CA GLU A 535 22.57 -2.97 -2.04
C GLU A 535 22.73 -2.77 -3.55
N LEU A 536 23.81 -3.28 -4.15
CA LEU A 536 24.11 -3.12 -5.56
C LEU A 536 23.08 -3.85 -6.43
N GLN A 537 22.78 -3.26 -7.59
CA GLN A 537 21.81 -3.78 -8.58
C GLN A 537 22.40 -3.57 -9.97
N LEU A 538 23.17 -4.55 -10.44
CA LEU A 538 23.83 -4.49 -11.73
C LEU A 538 22.92 -5.02 -12.86
N PRO A 539 23.03 -4.51 -14.10
CA PRO A 539 22.26 -4.98 -15.24
C PRO A 539 22.85 -6.24 -15.89
N GLN A 540 24.14 -6.56 -15.61
CA GLN A 540 24.84 -7.65 -16.26
C GLN A 540 24.35 -9.02 -15.75
N GLU A 541 24.25 -9.99 -16.65
CA GLU A 541 23.81 -11.37 -16.31
C GLU A 541 24.91 -12.16 -15.60
N HIS A 542 26.19 -11.96 -15.99
CA HIS A 542 27.32 -12.68 -15.41
C HIS A 542 27.79 -12.01 -14.11
N TRP A 543 26.89 -11.96 -13.12
CA TRP A 543 27.10 -11.29 -11.85
C TRP A 543 26.92 -12.25 -10.66
N GLY A 544 27.96 -12.44 -9.86
CA GLY A 544 27.94 -13.15 -8.58
C GLY A 544 27.86 -12.16 -7.41
N ARG A 545 26.87 -12.34 -6.53
CA ARG A 545 26.66 -11.50 -5.33
C ARG A 545 27.10 -12.23 -4.09
N LEU A 546 27.98 -11.61 -3.30
CA LEU A 546 28.41 -12.13 -2.01
C LEU A 546 28.08 -11.11 -0.92
N GLU A 547 27.54 -11.60 0.18
CA GLU A 547 27.15 -10.81 1.34
C GLU A 547 27.75 -11.39 2.59
N THR A 548 28.19 -10.54 3.53
CA THR A 548 28.72 -10.96 4.81
C THR A 548 27.65 -11.68 5.63
N ARG A 549 28.11 -12.51 6.53
CA ARG A 549 27.26 -13.15 7.52
C ARG A 549 27.78 -12.79 8.91
N PRO A 550 26.99 -12.06 9.72
CA PRO A 550 27.34 -11.81 11.11
C PRO A 550 27.36 -13.11 11.91
N ALA A 551 28.13 -13.12 13.01
CA ALA A 551 28.17 -14.24 13.94
C ALA A 551 26.76 -14.61 14.42
N ASN A 552 26.52 -15.91 14.65
CA ASN A 552 25.29 -16.39 15.27
C ASN A 552 25.26 -16.05 16.77
N ILE A 553 24.19 -16.45 17.46
CA ILE A 553 23.99 -16.22 18.92
C ILE A 553 25.14 -16.80 19.77
N GLU A 554 25.84 -17.82 19.27
CA GLU A 554 27.01 -18.46 19.94
C GLU A 554 28.33 -17.75 19.60
N GLY A 555 28.31 -16.64 18.84
CA GLY A 555 29.53 -15.96 18.38
C GLY A 555 30.28 -16.70 17.28
N LYS A 556 29.65 -17.69 16.60
CA LYS A 556 30.25 -18.52 15.56
C LYS A 556 29.66 -18.26 14.18
N GLY A 557 30.41 -18.64 13.14
CA GLY A 557 29.94 -18.62 11.76
C GLY A 557 29.91 -17.25 11.13
N GLU A 558 30.60 -16.26 11.67
CA GLU A 558 30.88 -15.00 11.01
C GLU A 558 31.63 -15.22 9.69
N VAL A 559 31.24 -14.50 8.64
CA VAL A 559 31.96 -14.41 7.39
C VAL A 559 32.10 -12.92 7.06
N SER A 560 33.32 -12.42 7.18
CA SER A 560 33.66 -11.00 7.00
C SER A 560 33.82 -10.64 5.51
N ILE A 561 33.77 -9.31 5.19
CA ILE A 561 34.11 -8.79 3.87
C ILE A 561 35.49 -9.31 3.45
N ARG A 562 36.46 -9.30 4.37
CA ARG A 562 37.84 -9.73 4.12
C ARG A 562 37.91 -11.17 3.61
N GLU A 563 37.20 -12.09 4.27
CA GLU A 563 37.14 -13.49 3.84
C GLU A 563 36.48 -13.66 2.50
N LEU A 564 35.41 -12.90 2.23
CA LEU A 564 34.73 -12.92 0.93
C LEU A 564 35.65 -12.40 -0.18
N VAL A 565 36.35 -11.28 0.01
CA VAL A 565 37.31 -10.76 -0.98
C VAL A 565 38.37 -11.79 -1.31
N ARG A 566 38.93 -12.47 -0.31
CA ARG A 566 39.90 -13.57 -0.53
C ARG A 566 39.30 -14.75 -1.31
N ASN A 567 38.02 -15.05 -1.09
CA ASN A 567 37.34 -16.11 -1.83
C ASN A 567 37.06 -15.70 -3.27
N THR A 568 36.74 -14.42 -3.56
CA THR A 568 36.52 -13.96 -4.95
C THR A 568 37.72 -14.23 -5.85
N LEU A 569 38.94 -14.10 -5.36
CA LEU A 569 40.19 -14.35 -6.12
C LEU A 569 40.27 -15.78 -6.65
N ARG A 570 39.53 -16.73 -6.06
CA ARG A 570 39.48 -18.16 -6.50
C ARG A 570 38.26 -18.43 -7.37
N MET A 571 37.39 -17.46 -7.61
CA MET A 571 36.16 -17.62 -8.36
C MET A 571 36.26 -17.15 -9.81
N ARG A 572 37.48 -16.83 -10.29
CA ARG A 572 37.77 -16.32 -11.65
C ARG A 572 36.95 -15.06 -11.98
N PRO A 573 37.05 -14.00 -11.20
CA PRO A 573 36.42 -12.74 -11.54
C PRO A 573 37.19 -11.99 -12.64
N ASP A 574 36.48 -11.29 -13.52
CA ASP A 574 37.06 -10.23 -14.36
C ASP A 574 37.04 -8.89 -13.61
N ARG A 575 36.05 -8.69 -12.73
CA ARG A 575 35.89 -7.48 -11.91
C ARG A 575 35.49 -7.82 -10.49
N ILE A 576 36.10 -7.15 -9.51
CA ILE A 576 35.72 -7.23 -8.11
C ILE A 576 35.20 -5.88 -7.68
N VAL A 577 33.96 -5.83 -7.17
CA VAL A 577 33.32 -4.62 -6.67
C VAL A 577 33.02 -4.80 -5.18
N VAL A 578 33.72 -4.06 -4.34
CA VAL A 578 33.50 -4.08 -2.88
C VAL A 578 32.62 -2.90 -2.50
N GLY A 579 31.49 -3.16 -1.87
CA GLY A 579 30.51 -2.14 -1.51
C GLY A 579 31.13 -1.00 -0.68
N GLU A 580 31.91 -1.33 0.34
CA GLU A 580 32.64 -0.38 1.16
C GLU A 580 33.83 -1.05 1.85
N CYS A 581 34.99 -0.37 1.89
CA CYS A 581 36.12 -0.75 2.75
C CYS A 581 36.06 0.04 4.07
N ARG A 582 36.02 -0.69 5.19
CA ARG A 582 35.91 -0.13 6.55
C ARG A 582 37.05 -0.57 7.49
N ALA A 583 37.73 -1.67 7.16
CA ALA A 583 38.76 -2.30 7.96
C ALA A 583 39.87 -2.95 7.10
N GLY A 584 40.44 -4.05 7.56
CA GLY A 584 41.59 -4.70 6.94
C GLY A 584 41.34 -5.32 5.56
N GLU A 585 40.12 -5.42 5.07
CA GLU A 585 39.79 -5.83 3.69
C GLU A 585 40.39 -4.89 2.63
N ALA A 586 40.68 -3.65 3.01
CA ALA A 586 41.35 -2.69 2.15
C ALA A 586 42.71 -3.20 1.62
N LEU A 587 43.47 -3.94 2.46
CA LEU A 587 44.73 -4.55 2.03
C LEU A 587 44.49 -5.64 0.96
N ASP A 588 43.53 -6.55 1.19
CA ASP A 588 43.24 -7.65 0.26
C ASP A 588 42.67 -7.09 -1.06
N MET A 589 41.93 -5.98 -1.02
CA MET A 589 41.43 -5.28 -2.21
C MET A 589 42.57 -4.62 -3.00
N LEU A 590 43.51 -3.92 -2.35
CA LEU A 590 44.69 -3.35 -3.01
C LEU A 590 45.60 -4.44 -3.61
N GLN A 591 45.74 -5.60 -2.94
CA GLN A 591 46.45 -6.76 -3.50
C GLN A 591 45.73 -7.26 -4.73
N ALA A 592 44.41 -7.41 -4.75
CA ALA A 592 43.62 -7.80 -5.91
C ALA A 592 43.89 -6.88 -7.11
N MET A 593 43.82 -5.56 -6.87
CA MET A 593 44.11 -4.52 -7.88
C MET A 593 45.54 -4.58 -8.43
N ASN A 594 46.52 -4.97 -7.59
CA ASN A 594 47.94 -5.08 -7.99
C ASN A 594 48.31 -6.45 -8.63
N THR A 595 47.41 -7.45 -8.58
CA THR A 595 47.71 -8.83 -9.01
C THR A 595 46.85 -9.31 -10.17
N GLY A 596 46.44 -8.38 -11.05
CA GLY A 596 45.80 -8.72 -12.33
C GLY A 596 44.25 -8.76 -12.27
N HIS A 597 43.64 -8.22 -11.22
CA HIS A 597 42.19 -8.01 -11.15
C HIS A 597 41.86 -6.51 -11.40
N ASP A 598 42.36 -6.02 -12.55
CA ASP A 598 42.22 -4.63 -12.96
C ASP A 598 40.75 -4.24 -13.18
N GLY A 599 40.43 -2.98 -12.94
CA GLY A 599 39.06 -2.47 -13.02
C GLY A 599 38.21 -2.78 -11.80
N SER A 600 38.84 -3.12 -10.69
CA SER A 600 38.18 -3.29 -9.41
C SER A 600 37.74 -1.94 -8.83
N MET A 601 36.63 -1.94 -8.11
CA MET A 601 36.03 -0.73 -7.53
C MET A 601 35.62 -0.93 -6.09
N THR A 602 35.73 0.14 -5.31
CA THR A 602 35.21 0.16 -3.94
C THR A 602 34.81 1.55 -3.50
N THR A 603 34.09 1.66 -2.36
CA THR A 603 33.85 2.94 -1.70
C THR A 603 34.66 3.05 -0.40
N VAL A 604 35.05 4.29 -0.05
CA VAL A 604 35.73 4.63 1.20
C VAL A 604 35.07 5.87 1.81
N HIS A 605 34.91 5.86 3.11
CA HIS A 605 34.35 7.00 3.83
C HIS A 605 35.44 8.05 4.12
N SER A 606 35.43 9.15 3.37
CA SER A 606 36.35 10.30 3.58
C SER A 606 35.74 11.61 3.02
N ASN A 607 36.32 12.74 3.38
CA ASN A 607 35.78 14.06 3.00
C ASN A 607 36.46 14.68 1.79
N THR A 608 37.70 14.29 1.51
CA THR A 608 38.48 14.77 0.36
C THR A 608 39.24 13.60 -0.27
N PRO A 609 39.73 13.72 -1.53
CA PRO A 609 40.58 12.69 -2.13
C PRO A 609 41.87 12.44 -1.35
N ARG A 610 42.46 13.47 -0.77
CA ARG A 610 43.66 13.35 0.07
C ARG A 610 43.36 12.57 1.36
N ASP A 611 42.25 12.88 2.03
CA ASP A 611 41.78 12.12 3.22
C ASP A 611 41.47 10.67 2.88
N CYS A 612 41.05 10.39 1.63
CA CYS A 612 40.81 9.03 1.16
C CYS A 612 42.09 8.19 1.21
N ILE A 613 43.22 8.73 0.76
CA ILE A 613 44.50 8.06 0.83
C ILE A 613 44.93 7.82 2.29
N ALA A 614 44.86 8.84 3.13
CA ALA A 614 45.18 8.70 4.57
C ALA A 614 44.27 7.66 5.26
N ARG A 615 42.98 7.61 4.86
CA ARG A 615 42.06 6.63 5.38
C ARG A 615 42.41 5.22 4.93
N LEU A 616 42.78 5.02 3.65
CA LEU A 616 43.25 3.72 3.15
C LEU A 616 44.51 3.25 3.89
N GLU A 617 45.49 4.12 4.16
CA GLU A 617 46.66 3.80 4.97
C GLU A 617 46.23 3.23 6.34
N THR A 618 45.30 3.94 7.02
CA THR A 618 44.76 3.50 8.30
C THR A 618 44.07 2.14 8.20
N LEU A 619 43.22 1.90 7.18
CA LEU A 619 42.50 0.64 6.98
C LEU A 619 43.44 -0.51 6.70
N VAL A 620 44.52 -0.28 5.94
CA VAL A 620 45.56 -1.29 5.69
C VAL A 620 46.28 -1.66 6.98
N MET A 621 46.63 -0.68 7.83
CA MET A 621 47.24 -0.93 9.14
C MET A 621 46.31 -1.77 10.03
N MET A 622 44.98 -1.59 9.96
CA MET A 622 44.01 -2.40 10.70
C MET A 622 43.97 -3.89 10.26
N ALA A 623 44.60 -4.25 9.13
CA ALA A 623 44.74 -5.64 8.71
C ALA A 623 45.65 -6.48 9.63
N GLY A 624 46.35 -5.83 10.58
CA GLY A 624 47.22 -6.48 11.56
C GLY A 624 48.56 -6.99 10.97
N MET A 625 48.97 -6.45 9.81
CA MET A 625 50.29 -6.71 9.23
C MET A 625 51.25 -5.56 9.56
N ASP A 626 52.46 -5.88 9.96
CA ASP A 626 53.49 -4.88 10.26
C ASP A 626 54.15 -4.40 8.93
N LEU A 627 53.44 -3.51 8.25
CA LEU A 627 53.88 -2.92 6.99
C LEU A 627 54.34 -1.49 7.24
N PRO A 628 55.54 -1.06 6.74
CA PRO A 628 55.97 0.32 6.78
C PRO A 628 54.99 1.24 6.02
N ALA A 629 54.72 2.44 6.56
CA ALA A 629 53.79 3.39 5.95
C ALA A 629 54.18 3.74 4.48
N LYS A 630 55.46 3.78 4.16
CA LYS A 630 55.94 3.96 2.81
C LYS A 630 55.51 2.85 1.86
N ALA A 631 55.65 1.58 2.28
CA ALA A 631 55.21 0.44 1.49
C ALA A 631 53.70 0.41 1.26
N ILE A 632 52.92 0.84 2.25
CA ILE A 632 51.47 0.99 2.11
C ILE A 632 51.14 2.04 1.04
N ARG A 633 51.81 3.20 1.07
CA ARG A 633 51.59 4.28 0.09
C ARG A 633 52.02 3.86 -1.33
N GLU A 634 53.12 3.12 -1.44
CA GLU A 634 53.56 2.56 -2.74
C GLU A 634 52.52 1.57 -3.29
N GLN A 635 51.95 0.71 -2.45
CA GLN A 635 50.87 -0.17 -2.84
C GLN A 635 49.61 0.59 -3.29
N ILE A 636 49.21 1.64 -2.57
CA ILE A 636 48.06 2.48 -2.95
C ILE A 636 48.31 3.17 -4.28
N ALA A 637 49.51 3.76 -4.44
CA ALA A 637 49.85 4.50 -5.64
C ALA A 637 50.00 3.61 -6.91
N SER A 638 50.34 2.34 -6.73
CA SER A 638 50.36 1.32 -7.79
C SER A 638 48.98 0.75 -8.12
N ALA A 639 48.15 0.52 -7.09
CA ALA A 639 46.85 -0.17 -7.23
C ALA A 639 45.75 0.76 -7.77
N VAL A 640 45.69 2.00 -7.35
CA VAL A 640 44.52 2.87 -7.55
C VAL A 640 44.84 3.91 -8.64
N ASN A 641 44.00 3.95 -9.69
CA ASN A 641 44.15 4.92 -10.78
C ASN A 641 43.36 6.21 -10.52
N LEU A 642 42.12 6.09 -10.03
CA LEU A 642 41.21 7.22 -9.84
C LEU A 642 40.57 7.24 -8.47
N VAL A 643 40.41 8.45 -7.91
CA VAL A 643 39.57 8.73 -6.77
C VAL A 643 38.43 9.66 -7.21
N VAL A 644 37.18 9.23 -7.05
CA VAL A 644 35.97 10.00 -7.38
C VAL A 644 35.34 10.48 -6.08
N GLN A 645 35.41 11.76 -5.78
CA GLN A 645 34.86 12.35 -4.56
C GLN A 645 33.41 12.77 -4.75
N GLN A 646 32.50 12.23 -3.92
CA GLN A 646 31.10 12.59 -3.91
C GLN A 646 30.69 13.25 -2.59
N THR A 647 30.04 14.41 -2.67
CA THR A 647 29.69 15.21 -1.48
C THR A 647 28.20 15.53 -1.47
N ARG A 648 27.58 15.43 -0.28
CA ARG A 648 26.25 15.99 -0.03
C ARG A 648 26.43 17.43 0.41
N LEU A 649 25.91 18.36 -0.38
CA LEU A 649 26.00 19.80 -0.10
C LEU A 649 24.97 20.24 0.95
N SER A 650 25.10 21.46 1.45
CA SER A 650 24.25 22.02 2.50
C SER A 650 22.76 22.17 2.12
N ASP A 651 22.45 22.20 0.83
CA ASP A 651 21.09 22.20 0.29
C ASP A 651 20.49 20.78 0.11
N GLY A 652 21.24 19.74 0.49
CA GLY A 652 20.87 18.34 0.34
C GLY A 652 21.21 17.74 -1.03
N SER A 653 21.64 18.53 -2.01
CA SER A 653 22.07 18.03 -3.32
C SER A 653 23.36 17.23 -3.21
N ARG A 654 23.51 16.22 -4.08
CA ARG A 654 24.69 15.35 -4.14
C ARG A 654 25.45 15.67 -5.41
N LYS A 655 26.76 15.94 -5.28
CA LYS A 655 27.62 16.31 -6.40
C LYS A 655 28.88 15.46 -6.41
N VAL A 656 29.36 15.08 -7.60
CA VAL A 656 30.72 14.61 -7.79
C VAL A 656 31.59 15.86 -7.74
N THR A 657 32.24 16.09 -6.59
CA THR A 657 32.97 17.32 -6.32
C THR A 657 34.42 17.32 -6.85
N SER A 658 34.97 16.14 -7.09
CA SER A 658 36.31 15.98 -7.70
C SER A 658 36.43 14.60 -8.35
N ILE A 659 37.10 14.56 -9.50
CA ILE A 659 37.66 13.34 -10.11
C ILE A 659 39.16 13.54 -10.19
N THR A 660 39.94 12.69 -9.54
CA THR A 660 41.38 12.87 -9.31
C THR A 660 42.14 11.61 -9.71
N GLU A 661 43.19 11.79 -10.56
CA GLU A 661 44.13 10.72 -10.89
C GLU A 661 45.19 10.60 -9.80
N ILE A 662 45.59 9.35 -9.47
CA ILE A 662 46.80 9.06 -8.72
C ILE A 662 47.95 8.92 -9.71
N VAL A 663 48.85 9.88 -9.68
CA VAL A 663 49.93 10.01 -10.68
C VAL A 663 51.16 9.18 -10.31
N GLY A 664 51.31 8.78 -9.04
CA GLY A 664 52.41 8.00 -8.49
C GLY A 664 52.90 8.53 -7.16
N MET A 665 54.20 8.33 -6.87
CA MET A 665 54.84 8.78 -5.64
C MET A 665 55.87 9.90 -5.91
N GLN A 666 55.94 10.87 -5.00
CA GLN A 666 57.04 11.82 -4.92
C GLN A 666 57.66 11.79 -3.53
N GLY A 667 58.80 11.12 -3.40
CA GLY A 667 59.36 10.79 -2.09
C GLY A 667 58.43 9.82 -1.34
N ASP A 668 57.94 10.24 -0.18
CA ASP A 668 57.03 9.45 0.66
C ASP A 668 55.55 9.88 0.51
N VAL A 669 55.22 10.73 -0.47
CA VAL A 669 53.88 11.29 -0.65
C VAL A 669 53.24 10.77 -1.93
N VAL A 670 52.01 10.30 -1.85
CA VAL A 670 51.18 9.95 -3.02
C VAL A 670 50.79 11.24 -3.75
N THR A 671 51.17 11.31 -5.02
CA THR A 671 50.92 12.48 -5.88
C THR A 671 49.58 12.28 -6.60
N MET A 672 48.74 13.30 -6.54
CA MET A 672 47.40 13.28 -7.14
C MET A 672 47.15 14.52 -7.94
N GLN A 673 46.40 14.38 -9.04
CA GLN A 673 46.05 15.48 -9.91
C GLN A 673 44.55 15.50 -10.19
N GLU A 674 43.90 16.62 -9.88
CA GLU A 674 42.49 16.83 -10.17
C GLU A 674 42.27 16.98 -11.67
N ILE A 675 41.31 16.25 -12.23
CA ILE A 675 40.90 16.30 -13.65
C ILE A 675 39.64 17.16 -13.77
N PHE A 676 38.64 16.84 -13.00
CA PHE A 676 37.38 17.60 -12.91
C PHE A 676 37.09 17.99 -11.47
N GLY A 677 36.49 19.16 -11.29
CA GLY A 677 36.12 19.67 -9.99
C GLY A 677 34.81 20.44 -10.02
N PHE A 678 34.11 20.47 -8.87
CA PHE A 678 32.95 21.33 -8.68
C PHE A 678 33.36 22.59 -7.91
N ARG A 679 33.18 23.78 -8.50
CA ARG A 679 33.50 25.05 -7.87
C ARG A 679 32.23 25.75 -7.41
N LYS A 680 32.04 25.78 -6.11
CA LYS A 680 30.91 26.49 -5.47
C LYS A 680 31.13 27.99 -5.59
N THR A 681 30.15 28.73 -6.13
CA THR A 681 30.19 30.17 -6.29
C THR A 681 29.30 30.93 -5.31
N GLY A 682 28.33 30.27 -4.70
CA GLY A 682 27.42 30.89 -3.72
C GLY A 682 26.21 30.07 -3.38
N MET A 683 25.18 30.75 -2.91
CA MET A 683 23.84 30.18 -2.69
C MET A 683 22.79 31.12 -3.30
N ASP A 684 21.72 30.57 -3.85
CA ASP A 684 20.56 31.32 -4.31
C ASP A 684 19.66 31.80 -3.15
N LYS A 685 18.62 32.59 -3.48
CA LYS A 685 17.62 33.09 -2.52
C LYS A 685 16.86 31.95 -1.80
N ASN A 686 16.82 30.79 -2.41
CA ASN A 686 16.17 29.58 -1.87
C ASN A 686 17.14 28.66 -1.10
N ARG A 687 18.36 29.16 -0.79
CA ARG A 687 19.45 28.42 -0.15
C ARG A 687 19.97 27.21 -0.97
N LYS A 688 19.70 27.17 -2.27
CA LYS A 688 20.34 26.19 -3.17
C LYS A 688 21.75 26.57 -3.45
N VAL A 689 22.66 25.60 -3.47
CA VAL A 689 24.07 25.82 -3.78
C VAL A 689 24.22 26.11 -5.27
N ILE A 690 24.82 27.24 -5.57
CA ILE A 690 25.23 27.64 -6.93
C ILE A 690 26.68 27.27 -7.12
N GLY A 691 27.02 26.67 -8.26
CA GLY A 691 28.37 26.30 -8.64
C GLY A 691 28.38 25.69 -10.03
N LYS A 692 29.56 25.50 -10.58
CA LYS A 692 29.76 24.85 -11.87
C LYS A 692 30.84 23.79 -11.81
N PHE A 693 30.69 22.80 -12.67
CA PHE A 693 31.74 21.82 -12.92
C PHE A 693 32.78 22.46 -13.83
N VAL A 694 34.02 22.19 -13.55
CA VAL A 694 35.16 22.71 -14.32
C VAL A 694 36.14 21.59 -14.61
N ALA A 695 36.69 21.58 -15.79
CA ALA A 695 37.90 20.84 -16.13
C ALA A 695 39.12 21.67 -15.74
N THR A 696 40.15 21.00 -15.21
CA THR A 696 41.35 21.69 -14.70
C THR A 696 42.43 21.98 -15.79
N GLY A 697 42.23 21.47 -17.00
CA GLY A 697 43.23 21.50 -18.05
C GLY A 697 44.24 20.36 -18.01
N PHE A 698 44.18 19.54 -16.94
CA PHE A 698 45.04 18.37 -16.80
C PHE A 698 44.53 17.21 -17.66
N ILE A 699 45.38 16.67 -18.52
CA ILE A 699 45.14 15.46 -19.32
C ILE A 699 45.72 14.28 -18.57
N PRO A 700 44.92 13.28 -18.18
CA PRO A 700 45.40 12.10 -17.44
C PRO A 700 46.47 11.34 -18.21
N LYS A 701 47.44 10.77 -17.50
CA LYS A 701 48.57 10.04 -18.11
C LYS A 701 48.12 8.78 -18.86
N PHE A 702 47.04 8.14 -18.40
CA PHE A 702 46.53 6.93 -19.01
C PHE A 702 45.71 7.16 -20.29
N ILE A 703 45.49 8.40 -20.73
CA ILE A 703 44.70 8.70 -21.94
C ILE A 703 45.29 8.06 -23.17
N ASP A 704 46.63 8.14 -23.34
CA ASP A 704 47.32 7.55 -24.49
C ASP A 704 47.19 6.00 -24.50
N GLU A 705 47.13 5.36 -23.33
CA GLU A 705 46.90 3.92 -23.19
C GLU A 705 45.46 3.55 -23.57
N LEU A 706 44.45 4.36 -23.18
CA LEU A 706 43.08 4.19 -23.59
C LEU A 706 42.90 4.28 -25.11
N GLU A 707 43.52 5.27 -25.72
CA GLU A 707 43.51 5.45 -27.19
C GLU A 707 44.14 4.24 -27.92
N GLN A 708 45.22 3.65 -27.38
CA GLN A 708 45.80 2.41 -27.88
C GLN A 708 44.87 1.17 -27.77
N GLN A 709 44.03 1.15 -26.74
CA GLN A 709 43.00 0.12 -26.57
C GLN A 709 41.75 0.38 -27.43
N GLY A 710 41.72 1.43 -28.22
CA GLY A 710 40.61 1.80 -29.10
C GLY A 710 39.52 2.62 -28.43
N ILE A 711 39.69 3.00 -27.17
CA ILE A 711 38.75 3.83 -26.40
C ILE A 711 39.08 5.30 -26.64
N LYS A 712 38.27 5.99 -27.44
CA LYS A 712 38.48 7.40 -27.80
C LYS A 712 37.75 8.33 -26.84
N ILE A 713 38.51 9.22 -26.18
CA ILE A 713 37.98 10.30 -25.35
C ILE A 713 38.31 11.62 -26.05
N PRO A 714 37.32 12.48 -26.34
CA PRO A 714 37.59 13.79 -26.93
C PRO A 714 38.48 14.63 -25.99
N ARG A 715 39.68 14.98 -26.39
CA ARG A 715 40.61 15.76 -25.53
C ARG A 715 40.06 17.13 -25.15
N GLY A 716 39.08 17.64 -25.89
CA GLY A 716 38.40 18.91 -25.58
C GLY A 716 37.65 18.93 -24.24
N ILE A 717 37.27 17.78 -23.69
CA ILE A 717 36.59 17.70 -22.37
C ILE A 717 37.48 18.16 -21.22
N PHE A 718 38.81 18.14 -21.40
CA PHE A 718 39.77 18.55 -20.38
C PHE A 718 40.12 20.04 -20.47
N SER A 719 39.62 20.76 -21.47
CA SER A 719 39.90 22.18 -21.64
C SER A 719 39.32 23.00 -20.49
N VAL A 720 40.09 23.93 -19.95
CA VAL A 720 39.64 24.82 -18.86
C VAL A 720 38.42 25.61 -19.34
N THR A 721 37.31 25.45 -18.68
CA THR A 721 36.02 26.12 -18.97
C THR A 721 35.68 27.18 -17.93
#